data_00c193cc40b6cce5c80033838f81cdf8
#
_entry.id   00c193cc40b6cce5c80033838f81cdf8
#
_cell.length_a   1.000
_cell.length_b   1.000
_cell.length_c   1.000
_cell.angle_alpha   90.00
_cell.angle_beta   90.00
_cell.angle_gamma   90.00
#
_symmetry.space_group_name_H-M   'P 1'
#
loop_
_entity.id
_entity.type
_entity.pdbx_description
1 polymer ?
#
loop_
_entity_poly.entity_id
_entity_poly.type
_entity_poly.pdbx_seq_one_letter_code
_entity_poly.pdbx_strand_id
1 'polypeptide(L)'
;MSNEILHKKIVKHFNTIFSEAPPEVPDYIADNLKHDLRPYQEHALSQFIFTQEMDQADMYSNHLLFHMATGSGKTLVLASNILYLYKEQNKQNFIFFVNSDAIIKKTKDNLTNTNSLKYLFRKEGIVIDGNHIDIQIVDVFPSLPDPNTIYLKLTTIQKLHLDLTEPRENSLTFEGLEELELVLLADEAHHINAWTRRDKRKLNTKEQEERTWENTVNRLLKLNPANRLLEYTATIDLTKDVLFEKYRDKIVYQYDLRQFMRDGYSKNVMLLRADEEDENKMLNSVLLSQYRKYVARDHGVDLKPIVFFKANRIKDSKNAHEKFVNIIKGLKPDQLKEVIDSGYSIYKHQQSIWSSMFSYYKELDLNQVVQDLKWDFADGNILNANSRDFLSEENALILNSLEEENNPIRVIFAVARLNEGWDVLNLFDIVRISEGATKTRNTTDSEAQLIGRGARYYPFEYKDEKSYTRRFDFGGEDSELRVVESLHYHTINDNAYIKNLEKSLESANIQVKEDKYHHLEAKVKPSFKKTPIFKEGKIYINKLIETTAEDYDTLEKYNISTVFEIPFEMAIEQKYGSKINHKIATQTHEVSWKVEEKYIQKAIQRRPFFHYDNLKNYMPSISSMKTFIESKDFLGDLTLYISLPYEAEIDDLDPVTKLKMVERFFKYMEKNIRLNYMKNRGTPVFEGVKFSKLIDDYQIELNKVNKGISNIDELIQPRNMRNHDWFIYDKAIVNSWENSFI
;
A
#
# COMPACT_ATOMS: atom_id res chain seq x y z
N MET A 1 -5.27 18.30 14.13
CA MET A 1 -5.09 16.83 14.01
C MET A 1 -3.80 16.58 13.29
N SER A 2 -2.96 15.67 13.78
CA SER A 2 -1.77 15.31 13.01
C SER A 2 -2.20 14.85 11.62
N ASN A 3 -1.48 15.25 10.57
CA ASN A 3 -1.69 14.73 9.20
C ASN A 3 -1.26 13.25 9.09
N GLU A 4 -1.42 12.51 10.20
CA GLU A 4 -0.97 11.13 10.32
C GLU A 4 -2.15 10.17 10.28
N ILE A 5 -1.96 9.06 9.59
CA ILE A 5 -2.92 7.95 9.58
C ILE A 5 -2.93 7.24 10.94
N LEU A 6 -4.04 6.58 11.28
CA LEU A 6 -4.23 5.85 12.53
C LEU A 6 -3.08 4.88 12.83
N HIS A 7 -2.64 4.09 11.86
CA HIS A 7 -1.48 3.21 11.97
C HIS A 7 -0.25 3.92 12.56
N LYS A 8 0.09 5.10 12.04
CA LYS A 8 1.26 5.85 12.54
C LYS A 8 1.06 6.37 13.95
N LYS A 9 -0.17 6.75 14.32
CA LYS A 9 -0.51 7.14 15.70
C LYS A 9 -0.32 5.97 16.65
N ILE A 10 -0.79 4.77 16.28
CA ILE A 10 -0.64 3.53 17.07
C ILE A 10 0.85 3.19 17.23
N VAL A 11 1.62 3.17 16.14
CA VAL A 11 3.06 2.89 16.18
C VAL A 11 3.81 3.90 17.07
N LYS A 12 3.46 5.18 16.97
CA LYS A 12 4.03 6.20 17.87
C LYS A 12 3.67 5.96 19.33
N HIS A 13 2.44 5.55 19.59
CA HIS A 13 2.01 5.21 20.94
C HIS A 13 2.91 4.11 21.53
N PHE A 14 3.13 3.01 20.83
CA PHE A 14 3.99 1.92 21.28
C PHE A 14 5.47 2.28 21.40
N ASN A 15 5.95 3.23 20.60
CA ASN A 15 7.34 3.69 20.65
C ASN A 15 7.59 4.76 21.73
N THR A 16 6.58 5.21 22.46
CA THR A 16 6.80 6.11 23.59
C THR A 16 7.35 5.34 24.80
N ILE A 17 8.31 5.96 25.52
CA ILE A 17 9.10 5.33 26.60
C ILE A 17 8.23 4.83 27.77
N PHE A 18 7.00 5.30 27.87
CA PHE A 18 6.04 4.99 28.95
C PHE A 18 4.82 4.21 28.46
N SER A 19 4.80 3.73 27.21
CA SER A 19 3.67 2.98 26.69
C SER A 19 3.73 1.52 27.14
N GLU A 20 2.55 0.93 27.28
CA GLU A 20 2.40 -0.51 27.42
C GLU A 20 2.94 -1.22 26.17
N ALA A 21 3.35 -2.47 26.32
CA ALA A 21 3.75 -3.28 25.17
C ALA A 21 2.54 -3.45 24.22
N PRO A 22 2.79 -3.59 22.90
CA PRO A 22 1.71 -3.93 21.97
C PRO A 22 0.99 -5.19 22.45
N PRO A 23 -0.36 -5.26 22.33
CA PRO A 23 -1.10 -6.47 22.66
C PRO A 23 -0.56 -7.68 21.91
N GLU A 24 -0.39 -8.78 22.60
CA GLU A 24 -0.03 -10.05 21.97
C GLU A 24 -1.24 -10.65 21.23
N VAL A 25 -0.99 -11.36 20.16
CA VAL A 25 -2.04 -12.10 19.47
C VAL A 25 -2.41 -13.32 20.34
N PRO A 26 -3.68 -13.48 20.72
CA PRO A 26 -4.09 -14.60 21.56
C PRO A 26 -3.78 -15.96 20.94
N ASP A 27 -3.27 -16.91 21.75
CA ASP A 27 -2.86 -18.25 21.30
C ASP A 27 -3.98 -18.99 20.56
N TYR A 28 -5.24 -18.84 20.99
CA TYR A 28 -6.35 -19.49 20.32
C TYR A 28 -6.51 -19.11 18.85
N ILE A 29 -6.00 -17.94 18.41
CA ILE A 29 -5.99 -17.55 16.99
C ILE A 29 -4.95 -18.39 16.25
N ALA A 30 -3.68 -18.41 16.73
CA ALA A 30 -2.60 -19.17 16.11
C ALA A 30 -2.88 -20.68 16.14
N ASP A 31 -3.46 -21.19 17.23
CA ASP A 31 -3.80 -22.60 17.40
C ASP A 31 -4.86 -23.11 16.42
N ASN A 32 -5.72 -22.25 15.94
CA ASN A 32 -6.76 -22.60 14.99
C ASN A 32 -6.40 -22.33 13.51
N LEU A 33 -5.29 -21.66 13.25
CA LEU A 33 -4.83 -21.42 11.88
C LEU A 33 -3.98 -22.59 11.35
N LYS A 34 -4.08 -22.88 10.06
CA LYS A 34 -3.27 -23.87 9.36
C LYS A 34 -1.82 -23.44 9.19
N HIS A 35 -1.59 -22.15 9.05
CA HIS A 35 -0.28 -21.56 8.80
C HIS A 35 0.08 -20.59 9.91
N ASP A 36 1.34 -20.61 10.29
CA ASP A 36 1.86 -19.65 11.25
C ASP A 36 1.73 -18.23 10.71
N LEU A 37 1.41 -17.31 11.61
CA LEU A 37 1.37 -15.89 11.27
C LEU A 37 2.80 -15.38 11.04
N ARG A 38 2.95 -14.54 10.03
CA ARG A 38 4.20 -13.83 9.80
C ARG A 38 4.28 -12.59 10.69
N PRO A 39 5.47 -12.11 11.05
CA PRO A 39 5.60 -10.95 11.97
C PRO A 39 4.74 -9.75 11.59
N TYR A 40 4.66 -9.41 10.31
CA TYR A 40 3.81 -8.30 9.87
C TYR A 40 2.30 -8.59 9.98
N GLN A 41 1.87 -9.86 9.96
CA GLN A 41 0.47 -10.25 10.19
C GLN A 41 0.14 -10.21 11.69
N GLU A 42 1.07 -10.63 12.54
CA GLU A 42 0.96 -10.47 13.99
C GLU A 42 0.88 -8.99 14.37
N HIS A 43 1.71 -8.14 13.77
CA HIS A 43 1.64 -6.69 13.96
C HIS A 43 0.29 -6.12 13.51
N ALA A 44 -0.28 -6.61 12.39
CA ALA A 44 -1.60 -6.18 11.93
C ALA A 44 -2.70 -6.54 12.93
N LEU A 45 -2.66 -7.74 13.47
CA LEU A 45 -3.59 -8.22 14.49
C LEU A 45 -3.40 -7.49 15.81
N SER A 46 -2.17 -7.31 16.28
CA SER A 46 -1.84 -6.57 17.49
C SER A 46 -2.39 -5.14 17.45
N GLN A 47 -2.21 -4.42 16.32
CA GLN A 47 -2.76 -3.08 16.18
C GLN A 47 -4.29 -3.08 16.09
N PHE A 48 -4.89 -4.09 15.48
CA PHE A 48 -6.33 -4.26 15.49
C PHE A 48 -6.85 -4.50 16.91
N ILE A 49 -6.28 -5.45 17.65
CA ILE A 49 -6.63 -5.75 19.04
C ILE A 49 -6.51 -4.49 19.91
N PHE A 50 -5.42 -3.77 19.79
CA PHE A 50 -5.23 -2.50 20.49
C PHE A 50 -6.38 -1.52 20.27
N THR A 51 -6.88 -1.39 19.03
CA THR A 51 -8.02 -0.50 18.75
C THR A 51 -9.35 -1.02 19.30
N GLN A 52 -9.45 -2.31 19.66
CA GLN A 52 -10.66 -2.90 20.22
C GLN A 52 -10.69 -2.89 21.75
N GLU A 53 -9.53 -2.91 22.39
CA GLU A 53 -9.40 -2.99 23.85
C GLU A 53 -9.33 -1.62 24.54
N MET A 54 -9.02 -0.56 23.79
CA MET A 54 -8.85 0.77 24.38
C MET A 54 -10.15 1.56 24.46
N ASP A 55 -10.47 2.00 25.66
CA ASP A 55 -11.48 3.02 25.96
C ASP A 55 -11.09 4.45 25.46
N GLN A 56 -10.08 4.55 24.62
CA GLN A 56 -9.62 5.84 24.07
C GLN A 56 -10.43 6.23 22.85
N ALA A 57 -11.33 7.19 23.03
CA ALA A 57 -12.22 7.74 22.01
C ALA A 57 -11.51 8.15 20.69
N ASP A 58 -10.21 8.48 20.74
CA ASP A 58 -9.43 8.98 19.60
C ASP A 58 -8.86 7.88 18.69
N MET A 59 -8.82 6.63 19.12
CA MET A 59 -8.26 5.51 18.36
C MET A 59 -9.28 4.40 18.05
N TYR A 60 -10.44 4.44 18.66
CA TYR A 60 -11.54 3.53 18.39
C TYR A 60 -12.28 3.94 17.12
N SER A 61 -12.52 2.97 16.23
CA SER A 61 -13.40 3.15 15.07
C SER A 61 -14.13 1.84 14.77
N ASN A 62 -15.41 1.92 14.49
CA ASN A 62 -16.19 0.78 14.00
C ASN A 62 -15.97 0.51 12.50
N HIS A 63 -15.14 1.32 11.83
CA HIS A 63 -14.74 1.18 10.45
C HIS A 63 -13.22 1.23 10.35
N LEU A 64 -12.59 0.10 10.08
CA LEU A 64 -11.14 -0.04 9.98
C LEU A 64 -10.70 -0.55 8.61
N LEU A 65 -9.53 -0.13 8.17
CA LEU A 65 -8.93 -0.52 6.90
C LEU A 65 -7.54 -1.12 7.11
N PHE A 66 -7.33 -2.32 6.57
CA PHE A 66 -6.03 -2.97 6.45
C PHE A 66 -5.47 -2.71 5.05
N HIS A 67 -4.49 -1.83 4.95
CA HIS A 67 -3.75 -1.58 3.71
C HIS A 67 -2.53 -2.49 3.67
N MET A 68 -2.65 -3.64 3.03
CA MET A 68 -1.60 -4.65 2.99
C MET A 68 -1.32 -5.09 1.55
N ALA A 69 -0.05 -5.32 1.24
CA ALA A 69 0.40 -5.73 -0.10
C ALA A 69 -0.36 -6.93 -0.68
N THR A 70 -0.45 -7.01 -2.00
CA THR A 70 -0.92 -8.22 -2.67
C THR A 70 0.01 -9.39 -2.32
N GLY A 71 -0.56 -10.54 -1.93
CA GLY A 71 0.22 -11.71 -1.52
C GLY A 71 0.70 -11.70 -0.06
N SER A 72 0.40 -10.65 0.73
CA SER A 72 0.74 -10.60 2.16
C SER A 72 -0.16 -11.47 3.06
N GLY A 73 -1.11 -12.21 2.49
CA GLY A 73 -2.00 -13.06 3.27
C GLY A 73 -3.11 -12.30 4.00
N LYS A 74 -3.65 -11.24 3.40
CA LYS A 74 -4.83 -10.49 3.92
C LYS A 74 -5.98 -11.40 4.35
N THR A 75 -6.22 -12.48 3.60
CA THR A 75 -7.28 -13.45 3.91
C THR A 75 -7.02 -14.20 5.22
N LEU A 76 -5.75 -14.42 5.58
CA LEU A 76 -5.39 -15.03 6.88
C LEU A 76 -5.65 -14.05 8.03
N VAL A 77 -5.29 -12.77 7.86
CA VAL A 77 -5.61 -11.70 8.82
C VAL A 77 -7.13 -11.53 8.97
N LEU A 78 -7.88 -11.61 7.86
CA LEU A 78 -9.34 -11.59 7.88
C LEU A 78 -9.92 -12.78 8.69
N ALA A 79 -9.42 -13.99 8.47
CA ALA A 79 -9.84 -15.17 9.23
C ALA A 79 -9.52 -15.01 10.73
N SER A 80 -8.34 -14.48 11.06
CA SER A 80 -7.96 -14.18 12.45
C SER A 80 -8.88 -13.14 13.10
N ASN A 81 -9.24 -12.09 12.36
CA ASN A 81 -10.19 -11.08 12.85
C ASN A 81 -11.60 -11.65 13.07
N ILE A 82 -12.04 -12.62 12.26
CA ILE A 82 -13.30 -13.34 12.50
C ILE A 82 -13.24 -14.08 13.84
N LEU A 83 -12.16 -14.84 14.10
CA LEU A 83 -11.99 -15.58 15.36
C LEU A 83 -11.96 -14.64 16.57
N TYR A 84 -11.21 -13.54 16.46
CA TYR A 84 -11.13 -12.54 17.53
C TYR A 84 -12.50 -11.93 17.84
N LEU A 85 -13.21 -11.43 16.84
CA LEU A 85 -14.51 -10.78 17.02
C LEU A 85 -15.56 -11.74 17.53
N TYR A 86 -15.51 -13.00 17.10
CA TYR A 86 -16.39 -14.07 17.62
C TYR A 86 -16.12 -14.31 19.11
N LYS A 87 -14.86 -14.51 19.50
CA LYS A 87 -14.50 -14.85 20.87
C LYS A 87 -14.62 -13.67 21.84
N GLU A 88 -14.00 -12.53 21.49
CA GLU A 88 -13.86 -11.40 22.42
C GLU A 88 -15.06 -10.44 22.39
N GLN A 89 -15.80 -10.40 21.28
CA GLN A 89 -16.94 -9.49 21.13
C GLN A 89 -18.27 -10.21 20.87
N ASN A 90 -18.32 -11.54 20.98
CA ASN A 90 -19.50 -12.38 20.74
C ASN A 90 -20.18 -12.13 19.37
N LYS A 91 -19.42 -11.75 18.34
CA LYS A 91 -19.94 -11.51 16.99
C LYS A 91 -20.13 -12.83 16.26
N GLN A 92 -21.36 -13.14 15.87
CA GLN A 92 -21.69 -14.37 15.13
C GLN A 92 -22.08 -14.11 13.67
N ASN A 93 -22.52 -12.90 13.31
CA ASN A 93 -23.09 -12.60 12.01
C ASN A 93 -22.12 -11.80 11.14
N PHE A 94 -21.58 -12.44 10.10
CA PHE A 94 -20.58 -11.85 9.21
C PHE A 94 -21.13 -11.76 7.78
N ILE A 95 -20.92 -10.63 7.12
CA ILE A 95 -21.20 -10.42 5.70
C ILE A 95 -19.89 -10.12 4.99
N PHE A 96 -19.41 -11.09 4.21
CA PHE A 96 -18.25 -10.88 3.34
C PHE A 96 -18.73 -10.49 1.94
N PHE A 97 -18.19 -9.41 1.41
CA PHE A 97 -18.52 -8.94 0.07
C PHE A 97 -17.33 -8.44 -0.71
N VAL A 98 -17.34 -8.68 -2.00
CA VAL A 98 -16.34 -8.28 -2.99
C VAL A 98 -17.00 -7.90 -4.31
N ASN A 99 -16.19 -7.56 -5.30
CA ASN A 99 -16.66 -7.16 -6.63
C ASN A 99 -16.75 -8.33 -7.65
N SER A 100 -16.39 -9.57 -7.27
CA SER A 100 -16.25 -10.69 -8.21
C SER A 100 -16.71 -12.03 -7.61
N ASP A 101 -17.54 -12.78 -8.35
CA ASP A 101 -18.00 -14.12 -7.98
C ASP A 101 -16.84 -15.13 -7.87
N ALA A 102 -15.78 -14.97 -8.69
CA ALA A 102 -14.60 -15.83 -8.63
C ALA A 102 -13.89 -15.72 -7.27
N ILE A 103 -13.84 -14.51 -6.70
CA ILE A 103 -13.24 -14.29 -5.38
C ILE A 103 -14.13 -14.89 -4.29
N ILE A 104 -15.46 -14.83 -4.43
CA ILE A 104 -16.41 -15.46 -3.49
C ILE A 104 -16.19 -16.97 -3.42
N LYS A 105 -16.13 -17.64 -4.59
CA LYS A 105 -15.89 -19.09 -4.64
C LYS A 105 -14.57 -19.46 -3.96
N LYS A 106 -13.51 -18.73 -4.27
CA LYS A 106 -12.19 -18.92 -3.66
C LYS A 106 -12.21 -18.69 -2.14
N THR A 107 -12.87 -17.63 -1.67
CA THR A 107 -12.97 -17.32 -0.23
C THR A 107 -13.79 -18.37 0.50
N LYS A 108 -14.88 -18.85 -0.11
CA LYS A 108 -15.66 -19.98 0.43
C LYS A 108 -14.78 -21.21 0.62
N ASP A 109 -14.02 -21.62 -0.41
CA ASP A 109 -13.13 -22.78 -0.32
C ASP A 109 -12.04 -22.57 0.76
N ASN A 110 -11.49 -21.38 0.88
CA ASN A 110 -10.47 -21.06 1.89
C ASN A 110 -11.01 -21.14 3.33
N LEU A 111 -12.29 -20.80 3.55
CA LEU A 111 -12.88 -20.75 4.89
C LEU A 111 -13.63 -22.03 5.29
N THR A 112 -14.13 -22.83 4.33
CA THR A 112 -15.03 -23.96 4.65
C THR A 112 -14.63 -25.29 4.03
N ASN A 113 -13.74 -25.33 3.03
CA ASN A 113 -13.37 -26.57 2.36
C ASN A 113 -12.06 -27.13 2.95
N THR A 114 -12.18 -28.08 3.90
CA THR A 114 -11.04 -28.73 4.57
C THR A 114 -10.11 -29.50 3.62
N ASN A 115 -10.58 -29.86 2.41
CA ASN A 115 -9.77 -30.53 1.38
C ASN A 115 -8.99 -29.53 0.52
N SER A 116 -9.27 -28.23 0.60
CA SER A 116 -8.54 -27.22 -0.15
C SER A 116 -7.11 -27.07 0.39
N LEU A 117 -6.15 -27.02 -0.52
CA LEU A 117 -4.76 -26.68 -0.14
C LEU A 117 -4.66 -25.29 0.51
N LYS A 118 -5.58 -24.40 0.16
CA LYS A 118 -5.66 -23.02 0.65
C LYS A 118 -6.64 -22.83 1.81
N TYR A 119 -7.15 -23.93 2.41
CA TYR A 119 -7.94 -23.85 3.64
C TYR A 119 -7.16 -23.20 4.76
N LEU A 120 -7.76 -22.25 5.46
CA LEU A 120 -7.06 -21.36 6.37
C LEU A 120 -6.94 -21.90 7.81
N PHE A 121 -7.84 -22.79 8.20
CA PHE A 121 -7.87 -23.33 9.55
C PHE A 121 -7.24 -24.73 9.63
N ARG A 122 -7.05 -25.25 10.82
CA ARG A 122 -6.59 -26.63 11.03
C ARG A 122 -7.65 -27.62 10.53
N LYS A 123 -7.21 -28.77 10.06
CA LYS A 123 -8.13 -29.82 9.53
C LYS A 123 -9.04 -30.43 10.61
N GLU A 124 -8.59 -30.39 11.84
CA GLU A 124 -9.30 -30.86 13.03
C GLU A 124 -10.50 -29.96 13.40
N GLY A 125 -10.63 -28.81 12.73
CA GLY A 125 -11.66 -27.83 12.99
C GLY A 125 -11.19 -26.68 13.89
N ILE A 126 -12.08 -25.74 14.14
CA ILE A 126 -11.83 -24.61 15.03
C ILE A 126 -12.25 -24.98 16.43
N VAL A 127 -11.34 -24.83 17.41
CA VAL A 127 -11.62 -25.11 18.82
C VAL A 127 -11.30 -23.86 19.65
N ILE A 128 -12.30 -23.33 20.34
CA ILE A 128 -12.17 -22.17 21.22
C ILE A 128 -12.78 -22.54 22.58
N ASP A 129 -12.02 -22.38 23.67
CA ASP A 129 -12.40 -22.75 25.05
C ASP A 129 -12.93 -24.20 25.17
N GLY A 130 -12.36 -25.12 24.39
CA GLY A 130 -12.75 -26.53 24.39
C GLY A 130 -14.04 -26.85 23.57
N ASN A 131 -14.68 -25.84 22.98
CA ASN A 131 -15.84 -26.02 22.11
C ASN A 131 -15.42 -26.02 20.64
N HIS A 132 -16.00 -26.94 19.86
CA HIS A 132 -15.88 -26.90 18.41
C HIS A 132 -16.77 -25.80 17.83
N ILE A 133 -16.18 -24.96 16.97
CA ILE A 133 -16.87 -23.85 16.34
C ILE A 133 -17.00 -24.11 14.85
N ASP A 134 -18.22 -24.06 14.34
CA ASP A 134 -18.53 -24.24 12.94
C ASP A 134 -18.65 -22.91 12.18
N ILE A 135 -18.20 -22.87 10.92
CA ILE A 135 -18.47 -21.76 10.01
C ILE A 135 -19.55 -22.19 9.03
N GLN A 136 -20.74 -21.62 9.18
CA GLN A 136 -21.89 -21.90 8.32
C GLN A 136 -22.10 -20.77 7.30
N ILE A 137 -22.13 -21.15 6.01
CA ILE A 137 -22.50 -20.21 4.95
C ILE A 137 -24.02 -20.11 4.90
N VAL A 138 -24.53 -18.89 4.98
CA VAL A 138 -25.98 -18.61 5.02
C VAL A 138 -26.38 -17.56 3.98
N ASP A 139 -27.61 -17.70 3.48
CA ASP A 139 -28.25 -16.66 2.66
C ASP A 139 -28.98 -15.64 3.53
N VAL A 140 -29.59 -16.09 4.63
CA VAL A 140 -30.25 -15.26 5.65
C VAL A 140 -29.79 -15.74 7.03
N PHE A 141 -29.60 -14.83 7.96
CA PHE A 141 -29.19 -15.16 9.33
C PHE A 141 -30.31 -15.85 10.10
N PRO A 142 -30.00 -16.87 10.92
CA PRO A 142 -31.02 -17.57 11.70
C PRO A 142 -31.58 -16.69 12.83
N SER A 143 -32.88 -16.84 13.11
CA SER A 143 -33.54 -16.15 14.22
C SER A 143 -33.13 -16.69 15.61
N LEU A 144 -32.68 -17.94 15.65
CA LEU A 144 -32.17 -18.60 16.87
C LEU A 144 -30.74 -19.12 16.54
N PRO A 145 -29.70 -18.31 16.73
CA PRO A 145 -28.35 -18.72 16.41
C PRO A 145 -27.80 -19.75 17.41
N ASP A 146 -27.06 -20.74 16.91
CA ASP A 146 -26.26 -21.63 17.73
C ASP A 146 -25.05 -20.85 18.27
N PRO A 147 -24.79 -20.86 19.61
CA PRO A 147 -23.65 -20.14 20.18
C PRO A 147 -22.29 -20.62 19.68
N ASN A 148 -22.17 -21.86 19.18
CA ASN A 148 -20.94 -22.42 18.66
C ASN A 148 -20.81 -22.29 17.13
N THR A 149 -21.58 -21.42 16.51
CA THR A 149 -21.58 -21.24 15.05
C THR A 149 -21.29 -19.81 14.65
N ILE A 150 -20.38 -19.64 13.71
CA ILE A 150 -20.10 -18.38 12.98
C ILE A 150 -20.93 -18.41 11.69
N TYR A 151 -21.88 -17.51 11.56
CA TYR A 151 -22.73 -17.39 10.36
C TYR A 151 -22.09 -16.40 9.39
N LEU A 152 -21.81 -16.88 8.18
CA LEU A 152 -21.11 -16.09 7.16
C LEU A 152 -21.93 -16.03 5.87
N LYS A 153 -22.39 -14.82 5.51
CA LYS A 153 -22.95 -14.57 4.18
C LYS A 153 -21.82 -14.14 3.23
N LEU A 154 -21.67 -14.88 2.13
CA LEU A 154 -20.76 -14.57 1.05
C LEU A 154 -21.53 -14.01 -0.15
N THR A 155 -21.19 -12.78 -0.59
CA THR A 155 -21.96 -12.13 -1.66
C THR A 155 -21.09 -11.15 -2.47
N THR A 156 -21.54 -10.74 -3.64
CA THR A 156 -20.96 -9.56 -4.31
C THR A 156 -21.63 -8.28 -3.81
N ILE A 157 -20.94 -7.16 -3.88
CA ILE A 157 -21.51 -5.88 -3.45
C ILE A 157 -22.75 -5.50 -4.28
N GLN A 158 -22.77 -5.88 -5.56
CA GLN A 158 -23.91 -5.71 -6.46
C GLN A 158 -25.13 -6.48 -5.97
N LYS A 159 -24.93 -7.78 -5.67
CA LYS A 159 -26.00 -8.65 -5.18
C LYS A 159 -26.50 -8.20 -3.81
N LEU A 160 -25.58 -7.82 -2.91
CA LEU A 160 -25.94 -7.28 -1.59
C LEU A 160 -26.78 -6.01 -1.71
N HIS A 161 -26.41 -5.11 -2.60
CA HIS A 161 -27.18 -3.89 -2.86
C HIS A 161 -28.58 -4.20 -3.37
N LEU A 162 -28.71 -5.11 -4.37
CA LEU A 162 -29.99 -5.51 -4.93
C LEU A 162 -30.89 -6.22 -3.89
N ASP A 163 -30.34 -7.15 -3.12
CA ASP A 163 -31.07 -7.86 -2.07
C ASP A 163 -31.69 -6.90 -1.05
N LEU A 164 -30.97 -5.81 -0.71
CA LEU A 164 -31.39 -4.82 0.29
C LEU A 164 -32.32 -3.73 -0.28
N THR A 165 -32.27 -3.45 -1.58
CA THR A 165 -33.08 -2.41 -2.22
C THR A 165 -34.31 -2.93 -2.95
N GLU A 166 -34.26 -4.18 -3.40
CA GLU A 166 -35.36 -4.87 -4.10
C GLU A 166 -35.70 -6.18 -3.36
N PRO A 167 -36.42 -6.12 -2.23
CA PRO A 167 -36.69 -7.29 -1.40
C PRO A 167 -37.38 -8.39 -2.19
N ARG A 168 -36.84 -9.61 -2.12
CA ARG A 168 -37.40 -10.84 -2.70
C ARG A 168 -37.63 -11.84 -1.58
N GLU A 169 -38.43 -12.87 -1.84
CA GLU A 169 -38.55 -14.00 -0.89
C GLU A 169 -37.15 -14.53 -0.52
N ASN A 170 -36.91 -14.69 0.76
CA ASN A 170 -35.63 -15.17 1.33
C ASN A 170 -34.41 -14.25 1.02
N SER A 171 -34.62 -12.95 0.80
CA SER A 171 -33.52 -11.97 0.71
C SER A 171 -33.32 -11.24 2.03
N LEU A 172 -32.11 -10.68 2.23
CA LEU A 172 -31.82 -9.78 3.33
C LEU A 172 -32.60 -8.47 3.16
N THR A 173 -33.17 -7.96 4.23
CA THR A 173 -33.78 -6.62 4.28
C THR A 173 -33.13 -5.78 5.35
N PHE A 174 -33.18 -4.45 5.22
CA PHE A 174 -32.64 -3.58 6.29
C PHE A 174 -33.35 -3.80 7.61
N GLU A 175 -34.66 -3.97 7.60
CA GLU A 175 -35.49 -4.23 8.79
C GLU A 175 -35.09 -5.54 9.48
N GLY A 176 -34.84 -6.60 8.71
CA GLY A 176 -34.39 -7.89 9.26
C GLY A 176 -32.97 -7.89 9.80
N LEU A 177 -32.16 -6.87 9.44
CA LEU A 177 -30.79 -6.72 9.91
C LEU A 177 -30.62 -5.71 11.07
N GLU A 178 -31.65 -4.91 11.38
CA GLU A 178 -31.57 -3.83 12.36
C GLU A 178 -31.27 -4.33 13.79
N GLU A 179 -31.83 -5.48 14.15
CA GLU A 179 -31.64 -6.10 15.46
C GLU A 179 -30.36 -6.94 15.57
N LEU A 180 -29.67 -7.19 14.45
CA LEU A 180 -28.47 -8.00 14.41
C LEU A 180 -27.21 -7.16 14.59
N GLU A 181 -26.25 -7.72 15.29
CA GLU A 181 -24.90 -7.20 15.34
C GLU A 181 -24.07 -7.78 14.19
N LEU A 182 -23.73 -6.95 13.22
CA LEU A 182 -23.10 -7.37 11.98
C LEU A 182 -21.62 -7.00 11.93
N VAL A 183 -20.82 -7.91 11.41
CA VAL A 183 -19.45 -7.61 10.96
C VAL A 183 -19.41 -7.65 9.44
N LEU A 184 -19.16 -6.50 8.84
CA LEU A 184 -19.01 -6.30 7.42
C LEU A 184 -17.53 -6.49 7.04
N LEU A 185 -17.23 -7.41 6.14
CA LEU A 185 -15.89 -7.73 5.67
C LEU A 185 -15.80 -7.43 4.17
N ALA A 186 -15.05 -6.40 3.81
CA ALA A 186 -14.88 -5.98 2.42
C ALA A 186 -13.45 -6.30 1.95
N ASP A 187 -13.31 -7.26 1.04
CA ASP A 187 -12.01 -7.48 0.37
C ASP A 187 -11.96 -6.68 -0.95
N GLU A 188 -10.73 -6.30 -1.35
CA GLU A 188 -10.46 -5.40 -2.48
C GLU A 188 -11.30 -4.10 -2.43
N ALA A 189 -11.37 -3.51 -1.23
CA ALA A 189 -12.21 -2.35 -0.90
C ALA A 189 -12.00 -1.12 -1.81
N HIS A 190 -10.89 -1.05 -2.54
CA HIS A 190 -10.63 0.02 -3.50
C HIS A 190 -11.64 0.07 -4.67
N HIS A 191 -12.35 -1.02 -4.96
CA HIS A 191 -13.43 -1.07 -5.96
C HIS A 191 -14.71 -0.39 -5.46
N ILE A 192 -14.91 -0.30 -4.15
CA ILE A 192 -16.07 0.37 -3.54
C ILE A 192 -15.87 1.89 -3.50
N ASN A 193 -14.62 2.36 -3.64
CA ASN A 193 -14.20 3.75 -3.44
C ASN A 193 -14.05 4.56 -4.74
N ALA A 194 -14.76 4.26 -5.79
CA ALA A 194 -14.67 4.99 -7.06
C ALA A 194 -15.05 6.48 -6.98
N TRP A 195 -15.77 6.87 -5.94
CA TRP A 195 -16.25 8.23 -5.69
C TRP A 195 -15.18 9.31 -5.61
N THR A 196 -13.97 8.90 -5.30
CA THR A 196 -12.87 9.80 -5.01
C THR A 196 -12.02 10.13 -6.24
N ARG A 197 -12.37 9.62 -7.41
CA ARG A 197 -11.51 9.70 -8.59
C ARG A 197 -11.71 10.92 -9.48
N ARG A 198 -12.89 11.60 -9.49
CA ARG A 198 -13.14 12.74 -10.42
C ARG A 198 -14.17 13.77 -9.93
N ASP A 199 -14.11 14.92 -10.57
CA ASP A 199 -14.99 16.10 -10.44
C ASP A 199 -16.48 15.73 -10.59
N LYS A 200 -17.32 16.25 -9.70
CA LYS A 200 -18.76 15.95 -9.51
C LYS A 200 -19.65 16.06 -10.77
N ARG A 201 -19.12 16.54 -11.89
CA ARG A 201 -19.92 16.92 -13.08
C ARG A 201 -19.97 15.89 -14.20
N LYS A 202 -19.18 14.80 -14.15
CA LYS A 202 -19.12 13.78 -15.21
C LYS A 202 -18.87 12.38 -14.65
N LEU A 203 -19.77 11.89 -13.80
CA LEU A 203 -19.75 10.47 -13.41
C LEU A 203 -20.32 9.63 -14.55
N ASN A 204 -19.60 8.59 -14.97
CA ASN A 204 -20.14 7.58 -15.87
C ASN A 204 -21.09 6.63 -15.11
N THR A 205 -21.83 5.79 -15.83
CA THR A 205 -22.82 4.88 -15.25
C THR A 205 -22.21 3.99 -14.15
N LYS A 206 -21.00 3.46 -14.39
CA LYS A 206 -20.30 2.59 -13.43
C LYS A 206 -19.92 3.33 -12.14
N GLU A 207 -19.49 4.58 -12.24
CA GLU A 207 -19.15 5.41 -11.08
C GLU A 207 -20.40 5.80 -10.26
N GLN A 208 -21.56 5.92 -10.91
CA GLN A 208 -22.83 6.13 -10.21
C GLN A 208 -23.29 4.89 -9.44
N GLU A 209 -23.11 3.68 -10.01
CA GLU A 209 -23.40 2.41 -9.35
C GLU A 209 -22.51 2.21 -8.13
N GLU A 210 -21.20 2.43 -8.26
CA GLU A 210 -20.24 2.28 -7.16
C GLU A 210 -20.55 3.25 -5.99
N ARG A 211 -21.04 4.46 -6.29
CA ARG A 211 -21.55 5.39 -5.25
C ARG A 211 -22.74 4.81 -4.49
N THR A 212 -23.61 4.15 -5.20
CA THR A 212 -24.82 3.56 -4.62
C THR A 212 -24.44 2.41 -3.69
N TRP A 213 -23.43 1.61 -4.03
CA TRP A 213 -22.92 0.53 -3.19
C TRP A 213 -22.25 1.06 -1.91
N GLU A 214 -21.44 2.11 -2.00
CA GLU A 214 -20.86 2.76 -0.83
C GLU A 214 -21.93 3.25 0.16
N ASN A 215 -23.00 3.85 -0.35
CA ASN A 215 -24.12 4.28 0.47
C ASN A 215 -24.81 3.10 1.17
N THR A 216 -24.95 1.96 0.49
CA THR A 216 -25.53 0.74 1.07
C THR A 216 -24.70 0.20 2.22
N VAL A 217 -23.36 0.11 2.06
CA VAL A 217 -22.45 -0.31 3.12
C VAL A 217 -22.49 0.64 4.30
N ASN A 218 -22.47 1.96 4.05
CA ASN A 218 -22.57 2.97 5.10
C ASN A 218 -23.91 2.90 5.84
N ARG A 219 -25.01 2.57 5.15
CA ARG A 219 -26.32 2.37 5.77
C ARG A 219 -26.32 1.15 6.67
N LEU A 220 -25.77 0.02 6.19
CA LEU A 220 -25.61 -1.20 7.01
C LEU A 220 -24.78 -0.94 8.27
N LEU A 221 -23.66 -0.24 8.14
CA LEU A 221 -22.80 0.09 9.28
C LEU A 221 -23.53 0.94 10.34
N LYS A 222 -24.43 1.80 9.91
CA LYS A 222 -25.20 2.71 10.79
C LYS A 222 -26.47 2.12 11.35
N LEU A 223 -26.94 0.95 10.88
CA LEU A 223 -28.16 0.32 11.36
C LEU A 223 -28.09 -0.02 12.86
N ASN A 224 -26.93 -0.49 13.30
CA ASN A 224 -26.68 -0.83 14.68
C ASN A 224 -25.33 -0.25 15.12
N PRO A 225 -25.22 0.45 16.25
CA PRO A 225 -23.95 0.99 16.76
C PRO A 225 -22.88 -0.09 17.02
N ALA A 226 -23.31 -1.34 17.27
CA ALA A 226 -22.44 -2.49 17.47
C ALA A 226 -21.87 -3.06 16.15
N ASN A 227 -22.36 -2.62 15.00
CA ASN A 227 -21.85 -3.05 13.69
C ASN A 227 -20.41 -2.62 13.47
N ARG A 228 -19.65 -3.46 12.77
CA ARG A 228 -18.26 -3.23 12.40
C ARG A 228 -18.08 -3.33 10.89
N LEU A 229 -17.15 -2.54 10.35
CA LEU A 229 -16.70 -2.66 8.96
C LEU A 229 -15.19 -2.81 8.95
N LEU A 230 -14.69 -3.94 8.46
CA LEU A 230 -13.29 -4.22 8.21
C LEU A 230 -13.05 -4.28 6.71
N GLU A 231 -12.27 -3.36 6.21
CA GLU A 231 -11.88 -3.27 4.81
C GLU A 231 -10.46 -3.77 4.60
N TYR A 232 -10.23 -4.52 3.53
CA TYR A 232 -8.92 -5.04 3.14
C TYR A 232 -8.60 -4.58 1.72
N THR A 233 -7.43 -4.01 1.52
CA THR A 233 -6.99 -3.60 0.17
C THR A 233 -5.48 -3.59 0.04
N ALA A 234 -4.99 -3.87 -1.16
CA ALA A 234 -3.57 -3.71 -1.50
C ALA A 234 -3.27 -2.33 -2.08
N THR A 235 -4.29 -1.64 -2.56
CA THR A 235 -4.12 -0.40 -3.32
C THR A 235 -5.01 0.72 -2.78
N ILE A 236 -4.37 1.75 -2.23
CA ILE A 236 -5.03 2.99 -1.84
C ILE A 236 -4.09 4.16 -2.13
N ASP A 237 -4.59 5.16 -2.84
CA ASP A 237 -3.81 6.34 -3.20
C ASP A 237 -4.03 7.46 -2.18
N LEU A 238 -3.25 7.44 -1.11
CA LEU A 238 -3.31 8.42 -0.02
C LEU A 238 -2.73 9.79 -0.41
N THR A 239 -2.19 9.95 -1.62
CA THR A 239 -1.76 11.26 -2.12
C THR A 239 -2.95 12.13 -2.51
N LYS A 240 -4.14 11.54 -2.66
CA LYS A 240 -5.39 12.25 -2.92
C LYS A 240 -6.01 12.71 -1.61
N ASP A 241 -6.15 14.00 -1.44
CA ASP A 241 -6.71 14.63 -0.23
C ASP A 241 -8.04 13.99 0.20
N VAL A 242 -8.94 13.69 -0.74
CA VAL A 242 -10.26 13.11 -0.44
C VAL A 242 -10.15 11.71 0.13
N LEU A 243 -9.26 10.84 -0.40
CA LEU A 243 -9.01 9.51 0.13
C LEU A 243 -8.28 9.57 1.47
N PHE A 244 -7.31 10.46 1.57
CA PHE A 244 -6.59 10.67 2.81
C PHE A 244 -7.55 11.08 3.94
N GLU A 245 -8.40 12.09 3.73
CA GLU A 245 -9.37 12.55 4.72
C GLU A 245 -10.42 11.47 5.07
N LYS A 246 -10.80 10.63 4.10
CA LYS A 246 -11.73 9.52 4.34
C LYS A 246 -11.12 8.42 5.22
N TYR A 247 -9.85 8.11 5.04
CA TYR A 247 -9.23 6.91 5.60
C TYR A 247 -8.16 7.15 6.66
N ARG A 248 -7.70 8.39 6.88
CA ARG A 248 -6.61 8.69 7.84
C ARG A 248 -6.84 8.12 9.24
N ASP A 249 -8.08 8.20 9.74
CA ASP A 249 -8.45 7.72 11.07
C ASP A 249 -9.03 6.27 11.04
N LYS A 250 -8.88 5.56 9.92
CA LYS A 250 -9.39 4.20 9.72
C LYS A 250 -8.32 3.20 9.33
N ILE A 251 -7.20 3.64 8.76
CA ILE A 251 -6.10 2.75 8.41
C ILE A 251 -5.44 2.27 9.70
N VAL A 252 -5.92 1.12 10.20
CA VAL A 252 -5.40 0.48 11.40
C VAL A 252 -4.01 -0.11 11.17
N TYR A 253 -3.76 -0.63 9.97
CA TYR A 253 -2.47 -1.18 9.61
C TYR A 253 -2.08 -0.84 8.18
N GLN A 254 -0.83 -0.44 7.98
CA GLN A 254 -0.25 -0.18 6.67
C GLN A 254 1.02 -0.99 6.48
N TYR A 255 0.98 -1.89 5.49
CA TYR A 255 2.12 -2.70 5.05
C TYR A 255 2.07 -2.77 3.52
N ASP A 256 2.57 -1.72 2.89
CA ASP A 256 2.50 -1.57 1.45
C ASP A 256 3.45 -2.53 0.71
N LEU A 257 3.32 -2.59 -0.61
CA LEU A 257 4.13 -3.50 -1.43
C LEU A 257 5.62 -3.14 -1.36
N ARG A 258 5.98 -1.87 -1.17
CA ARG A 258 7.37 -1.43 -1.01
C ARG A 258 7.99 -2.03 0.25
N GLN A 259 7.28 -1.97 1.37
CA GLN A 259 7.74 -2.54 2.63
C GLN A 259 7.81 -4.07 2.55
N PHE A 260 6.79 -4.71 1.96
CA PHE A 260 6.75 -6.15 1.69
C PHE A 260 7.94 -6.62 0.84
N MET A 261 8.30 -5.83 -0.19
CA MET A 261 9.47 -6.09 -1.04
C MET A 261 10.79 -5.88 -0.28
N ARG A 262 10.88 -4.84 0.55
CA ARG A 262 12.07 -4.54 1.37
C ARG A 262 12.35 -5.66 2.37
N ASP A 263 11.31 -6.18 3.01
CA ASP A 263 11.42 -7.26 3.99
C ASP A 263 11.64 -8.64 3.35
N GLY A 264 11.79 -8.69 2.02
CA GLY A 264 12.17 -9.89 1.29
C GLY A 264 11.03 -10.86 0.94
N TYR A 265 9.76 -10.53 1.24
CA TYR A 265 8.60 -11.39 0.97
C TYR A 265 8.14 -11.42 -0.49
N SER A 266 8.86 -10.79 -1.38
CA SER A 266 8.61 -10.80 -2.84
C SER A 266 9.88 -11.13 -3.60
N LYS A 267 9.75 -11.54 -4.87
CA LYS A 267 10.89 -11.58 -5.80
C LYS A 267 11.43 -10.17 -6.06
N ASN A 268 12.70 -10.08 -6.38
CA ASN A 268 13.28 -8.87 -6.97
C ASN A 268 12.69 -8.63 -8.34
N VAL A 269 12.20 -7.45 -8.63
CA VAL A 269 11.69 -7.08 -9.95
C VAL A 269 12.81 -6.41 -10.75
N MET A 270 13.17 -7.04 -11.88
CA MET A 270 14.23 -6.58 -12.77
C MET A 270 13.64 -6.20 -14.13
N LEU A 271 13.90 -4.98 -14.61
CA LEU A 271 13.54 -4.57 -15.96
C LEU A 271 14.65 -4.95 -16.93
N LEU A 272 14.31 -5.76 -17.94
CA LEU A 272 15.19 -6.08 -19.05
C LEU A 272 14.73 -5.32 -20.28
N ARG A 273 15.56 -4.36 -20.71
CA ARG A 273 15.28 -3.49 -21.85
C ARG A 273 16.07 -3.99 -23.06
N ALA A 274 15.40 -4.26 -24.16
CA ALA A 274 16.03 -4.63 -25.39
C ALA A 274 15.24 -4.12 -26.61
N ASP A 275 15.95 -3.59 -27.61
CA ASP A 275 15.38 -3.27 -28.91
C ASP A 275 15.58 -4.48 -29.84
N GLU A 276 14.99 -5.62 -29.44
CA GLU A 276 15.06 -6.86 -30.17
C GLU A 276 13.72 -7.16 -30.86
N GLU A 277 13.80 -7.93 -31.97
CA GLU A 277 12.61 -8.50 -32.58
C GLU A 277 11.94 -9.50 -31.64
N ASP A 278 10.63 -9.66 -31.76
CA ASP A 278 9.84 -10.52 -30.86
C ASP A 278 10.37 -11.98 -30.82
N GLU A 279 10.90 -12.48 -31.93
CA GLU A 279 11.46 -13.83 -31.99
C GLU A 279 12.70 -13.99 -31.12
N ASN A 280 13.59 -13.01 -31.13
CA ASN A 280 14.80 -13.00 -30.29
C ASN A 280 14.40 -12.81 -28.78
N LYS A 281 13.44 -11.95 -28.51
CA LYS A 281 12.91 -11.80 -27.13
C LYS A 281 12.33 -13.11 -26.59
N MET A 282 11.56 -13.83 -27.44
CA MET A 282 10.97 -15.11 -27.05
C MET A 282 12.07 -16.13 -26.76
N LEU A 283 13.07 -16.26 -27.63
CA LEU A 283 14.18 -17.21 -27.45
C LEU A 283 15.03 -16.86 -26.22
N ASN A 284 15.42 -15.59 -26.06
CA ASN A 284 16.22 -15.13 -24.91
C ASN A 284 15.50 -15.32 -23.59
N SER A 285 14.19 -15.08 -23.52
CA SER A 285 13.40 -15.30 -22.31
C SER A 285 13.29 -16.78 -21.94
N VAL A 286 13.19 -17.67 -22.94
CA VAL A 286 13.17 -19.11 -22.73
C VAL A 286 14.53 -19.62 -22.25
N LEU A 287 15.61 -19.11 -22.83
CA LEU A 287 16.97 -19.41 -22.38
C LEU A 287 17.16 -18.94 -20.92
N LEU A 288 16.69 -17.76 -20.57
CA LEU A 288 16.75 -17.27 -19.18
C LEU A 288 15.93 -18.14 -18.22
N SER A 289 14.74 -18.54 -18.64
CA SER A 289 13.89 -19.45 -17.85
C SER A 289 14.55 -20.82 -17.65
N GLN A 290 15.19 -21.36 -18.69
CA GLN A 290 15.90 -22.63 -18.61
C GLN A 290 17.19 -22.53 -17.80
N TYR A 291 17.96 -21.46 -17.95
CA TYR A 291 19.12 -21.16 -17.10
C TYR A 291 18.71 -21.14 -15.61
N ARG A 292 17.60 -20.48 -15.26
CA ARG A 292 17.07 -20.46 -13.89
C ARG A 292 16.75 -21.86 -13.37
N LYS A 293 16.14 -22.71 -14.22
CA LYS A 293 15.86 -24.12 -13.89
C LYS A 293 17.13 -24.94 -13.66
N TYR A 294 18.16 -24.70 -14.47
CA TYR A 294 19.45 -25.38 -14.31
C TYR A 294 20.18 -24.95 -13.02
N VAL A 295 20.28 -23.65 -12.78
CA VAL A 295 20.89 -23.13 -11.53
C VAL A 295 20.15 -23.67 -10.31
N ALA A 296 18.82 -23.69 -10.32
CA ALA A 296 18.02 -24.27 -9.23
C ALA A 296 18.38 -25.74 -9.03
N ARG A 297 18.38 -26.54 -10.09
CA ARG A 297 18.70 -27.97 -10.04
C ARG A 297 20.12 -28.23 -9.54
N ASP A 298 21.11 -27.47 -10.01
CA ASP A 298 22.52 -27.62 -9.61
C ASP A 298 22.74 -27.35 -8.12
N HIS A 299 21.79 -26.62 -7.49
CA HIS A 299 21.77 -26.35 -6.04
C HIS A 299 20.72 -27.18 -5.28
N GLY A 300 20.15 -28.23 -5.91
CA GLY A 300 19.18 -29.11 -5.27
C GLY A 300 17.78 -28.51 -5.06
N VAL A 301 17.47 -27.41 -5.75
CA VAL A 301 16.16 -26.78 -5.70
C VAL A 301 15.29 -27.25 -6.86
N ASP A 302 14.11 -27.82 -6.55
CA ASP A 302 13.13 -28.14 -7.59
C ASP A 302 12.33 -26.87 -7.95
N LEU A 303 12.46 -26.46 -9.22
CA LEU A 303 11.81 -25.26 -9.71
C LEU A 303 11.27 -25.45 -11.12
N LYS A 304 9.98 -25.14 -11.28
CA LYS A 304 9.30 -25.06 -12.59
C LYS A 304 8.96 -23.59 -12.90
N PRO A 305 9.91 -22.82 -13.51
CA PRO A 305 9.67 -21.42 -13.82
C PRO A 305 8.75 -21.26 -15.02
N ILE A 306 7.81 -20.33 -14.95
CA ILE A 306 6.85 -20.00 -16.00
C ILE A 306 7.25 -18.71 -16.69
N VAL A 307 7.10 -18.68 -18.01
CA VAL A 307 7.24 -17.53 -18.88
C VAL A 307 5.86 -17.07 -19.34
N PHE A 308 5.55 -15.79 -19.18
CA PHE A 308 4.30 -15.18 -19.61
C PHE A 308 4.54 -14.22 -20.77
N PHE A 309 4.03 -14.58 -21.95
CA PHE A 309 4.06 -13.72 -23.14
C PHE A 309 2.78 -12.87 -23.20
N LYS A 310 2.94 -11.56 -23.05
CA LYS A 310 1.85 -10.58 -23.07
C LYS A 310 1.78 -9.86 -24.41
N ALA A 311 0.66 -10.02 -25.11
CA ALA A 311 0.35 -9.27 -26.33
C ALA A 311 -0.76 -8.22 -26.07
N ASN A 312 -0.85 -7.23 -26.97
CA ASN A 312 -1.91 -6.22 -26.89
C ASN A 312 -3.22 -6.67 -27.53
N ARG A 313 -3.17 -7.61 -28.49
CA ARG A 313 -4.33 -8.13 -29.24
C ARG A 313 -4.29 -9.65 -29.33
N ILE A 314 -5.47 -10.25 -29.35
CA ILE A 314 -5.64 -11.71 -29.47
C ILE A 314 -4.95 -12.27 -30.72
N LYS A 315 -5.06 -11.56 -31.86
CA LYS A 315 -4.42 -11.96 -33.12
C LYS A 315 -2.90 -12.01 -32.97
N ASP A 316 -2.32 -10.99 -32.36
CA ASP A 316 -0.87 -10.89 -32.17
C ASP A 316 -0.36 -11.99 -31.25
N SER A 317 -1.12 -12.29 -30.18
CA SER A 317 -0.82 -13.39 -29.26
C SER A 317 -0.88 -14.76 -29.94
N LYS A 318 -1.84 -15.01 -30.81
CA LYS A 318 -1.94 -16.26 -31.58
C LYS A 318 -0.77 -16.40 -32.57
N ASN A 319 -0.45 -15.35 -33.31
CA ASN A 319 0.67 -15.34 -34.25
C ASN A 319 2.00 -15.59 -33.52
N ALA A 320 2.19 -14.97 -32.35
CA ALA A 320 3.38 -15.16 -31.53
C ALA A 320 3.48 -16.59 -31.00
N HIS A 321 2.37 -17.22 -30.59
CA HIS A 321 2.34 -18.62 -30.21
C HIS A 321 2.77 -19.52 -31.33
N GLU A 322 2.23 -19.36 -32.56
CA GLU A 322 2.62 -20.14 -33.73
C GLU A 322 4.13 -19.97 -34.08
N LYS A 323 4.62 -18.74 -34.04
CA LYS A 323 6.05 -18.45 -34.26
C LYS A 323 6.91 -19.12 -33.19
N PHE A 324 6.50 -19.00 -31.90
CA PHE A 324 7.21 -19.62 -30.78
C PHE A 324 7.36 -21.14 -30.95
N VAL A 325 6.25 -21.83 -31.26
CA VAL A 325 6.26 -23.27 -31.50
C VAL A 325 7.24 -23.64 -32.66
N ASN A 326 7.24 -22.85 -33.74
CA ASN A 326 8.14 -23.05 -34.87
C ASN A 326 9.61 -22.82 -34.48
N ILE A 327 9.93 -21.80 -33.70
CA ILE A 327 11.28 -21.51 -33.20
C ILE A 327 11.79 -22.71 -32.39
N ILE A 328 10.98 -23.18 -31.39
CA ILE A 328 11.40 -24.28 -30.52
C ILE A 328 11.57 -25.60 -31.30
N LYS A 329 10.60 -25.96 -32.16
CA LYS A 329 10.66 -27.17 -32.96
C LYS A 329 11.84 -27.14 -33.95
N GLY A 330 12.11 -25.97 -34.55
CA GLY A 330 13.17 -25.78 -35.53
C GLY A 330 14.57 -25.59 -34.96
N LEU A 331 14.70 -25.38 -33.64
CA LEU A 331 15.99 -25.07 -33.01
C LEU A 331 17.02 -26.19 -33.20
N LYS A 332 18.23 -25.79 -33.63
CA LYS A 332 19.38 -26.69 -33.84
C LYS A 332 20.55 -26.25 -32.96
N PRO A 333 21.45 -27.19 -32.56
CA PRO A 333 22.61 -26.85 -31.73
C PRO A 333 23.51 -25.77 -32.33
N ASP A 334 23.73 -25.77 -33.65
CA ASP A 334 24.57 -24.77 -34.33
C ASP A 334 23.94 -23.36 -34.26
N GLN A 335 22.62 -23.26 -34.44
CA GLN A 335 21.88 -21.97 -34.29
C GLN A 335 21.91 -21.47 -32.83
N LEU A 336 21.73 -22.37 -31.87
CA LEU A 336 21.84 -22.02 -30.48
C LEU A 336 23.24 -21.54 -30.10
N LYS A 337 24.28 -22.20 -30.68
CA LYS A 337 25.67 -21.78 -30.49
C LYS A 337 25.92 -20.36 -30.98
N GLU A 338 25.43 -20.01 -32.19
CA GLU A 338 25.53 -18.64 -32.72
C GLU A 338 24.90 -17.61 -31.81
N VAL A 339 23.71 -17.91 -31.25
CA VAL A 339 23.00 -17.02 -30.28
C VAL A 339 23.81 -16.85 -29.01
N ILE A 340 24.36 -17.96 -28.47
CA ILE A 340 25.15 -17.93 -27.23
C ILE A 340 26.47 -17.20 -27.46
N ASP A 341 27.19 -17.45 -28.54
CA ASP A 341 28.47 -16.81 -28.83
C ASP A 341 28.30 -15.30 -29.08
N SER A 342 27.24 -14.89 -29.75
CA SER A 342 26.89 -13.50 -29.98
C SER A 342 26.53 -12.82 -28.64
N GLY A 343 25.65 -13.42 -27.87
CA GLY A 343 25.24 -12.88 -26.57
C GLY A 343 26.43 -12.79 -25.59
N TYR A 344 27.26 -13.84 -25.51
CA TYR A 344 28.47 -13.80 -24.68
C TYR A 344 29.40 -12.65 -25.09
N SER A 345 29.62 -12.45 -26.39
CA SER A 345 30.49 -11.37 -26.89
C SER A 345 29.98 -9.98 -26.47
N ILE A 346 28.66 -9.77 -26.46
CA ILE A 346 28.03 -8.50 -26.10
C ILE A 346 28.10 -8.27 -24.59
N TYR A 347 27.81 -9.27 -23.77
CA TYR A 347 27.53 -9.10 -22.34
C TYR A 347 28.70 -9.54 -21.42
N LYS A 348 29.73 -10.21 -21.86
CA LYS A 348 30.82 -10.79 -21.03
C LYS A 348 31.52 -9.82 -20.08
N HIS A 349 31.51 -8.53 -20.38
CA HIS A 349 32.13 -7.48 -19.57
C HIS A 349 31.12 -6.69 -18.71
N GLN A 350 29.86 -7.10 -18.73
CA GLN A 350 28.77 -6.44 -17.96
C GLN A 350 28.42 -7.28 -16.74
N GLN A 351 28.14 -6.61 -15.63
CA GLN A 351 27.53 -7.28 -14.48
C GLN A 351 26.01 -7.36 -14.72
N SER A 352 25.57 -8.35 -15.50
CA SER A 352 24.17 -8.49 -15.86
C SER A 352 23.75 -9.96 -15.85
N ILE A 353 22.45 -10.21 -15.73
CA ILE A 353 21.89 -11.56 -15.81
C ILE A 353 22.23 -12.23 -17.15
N TRP A 354 22.32 -11.45 -18.22
CA TRP A 354 22.68 -11.94 -19.54
C TRP A 354 24.13 -12.47 -19.58
N SER A 355 25.04 -11.75 -18.91
CA SER A 355 26.44 -12.22 -18.81
C SER A 355 26.52 -13.56 -18.08
N SER A 356 25.85 -13.71 -16.96
CA SER A 356 25.82 -14.96 -16.21
C SER A 356 25.21 -16.09 -17.01
N MET A 357 24.06 -15.84 -17.65
CA MET A 357 23.36 -16.83 -18.47
C MET A 357 24.19 -17.31 -19.64
N PHE A 358 24.75 -16.39 -20.47
CA PHE A 358 25.53 -16.78 -21.64
C PHE A 358 26.86 -17.44 -21.26
N SER A 359 27.50 -17.02 -20.17
CA SER A 359 28.69 -17.69 -19.63
C SER A 359 28.38 -19.13 -19.21
N TYR A 360 27.26 -19.35 -18.53
CA TYR A 360 26.84 -20.67 -18.09
C TYR A 360 26.57 -21.60 -19.27
N TYR A 361 25.88 -21.16 -20.34
CA TYR A 361 25.62 -21.96 -21.53
C TYR A 361 26.86 -22.29 -22.33
N LYS A 362 27.92 -21.49 -22.24
CA LYS A 362 29.21 -21.81 -22.93
C LYS A 362 29.88 -23.08 -22.43
N GLU A 363 29.60 -23.47 -21.18
CA GLU A 363 30.17 -24.63 -20.51
C GLU A 363 29.33 -25.90 -20.69
N LEU A 364 28.13 -25.81 -21.32
CA LEU A 364 27.21 -26.94 -21.47
C LEU A 364 27.27 -27.62 -22.84
N ASP A 365 26.84 -28.88 -22.90
CA ASP A 365 26.55 -29.58 -24.15
C ASP A 365 25.25 -29.02 -24.78
N LEU A 366 25.41 -28.25 -25.85
CA LEU A 366 24.31 -27.62 -26.56
C LEU A 366 23.35 -28.61 -27.23
N ASN A 367 23.75 -29.85 -27.50
CA ASN A 367 22.84 -30.89 -27.97
C ASN A 367 21.81 -31.22 -26.88
N GLN A 368 22.28 -31.40 -25.65
CA GLN A 368 21.41 -31.66 -24.52
C GLN A 368 20.52 -30.46 -24.23
N VAL A 369 21.05 -29.24 -24.24
CA VAL A 369 20.28 -28.02 -24.04
C VAL A 369 19.13 -27.88 -25.04
N VAL A 370 19.37 -28.16 -26.31
CA VAL A 370 18.32 -28.14 -27.35
C VAL A 370 17.25 -29.20 -27.08
N GLN A 371 17.63 -30.39 -26.62
CA GLN A 371 16.66 -31.43 -26.25
C GLN A 371 15.80 -31.01 -25.07
N ASP A 372 16.42 -30.47 -24.03
CA ASP A 372 15.72 -29.99 -22.82
C ASP A 372 14.75 -28.84 -23.17
N LEU A 373 15.18 -27.90 -24.02
CA LEU A 373 14.30 -26.81 -24.49
C LEU A 373 13.11 -27.34 -25.28
N LYS A 374 13.32 -28.31 -26.18
CA LYS A 374 12.24 -28.93 -26.97
C LYS A 374 11.26 -29.71 -26.08
N TRP A 375 11.76 -30.32 -25.03
CA TRP A 375 10.94 -31.05 -24.05
C TRP A 375 10.13 -30.10 -23.17
N ASP A 376 10.80 -29.17 -22.51
CA ASP A 376 10.18 -28.25 -21.53
C ASP A 376 9.18 -27.28 -22.19
N PHE A 377 9.47 -26.86 -23.43
CA PHE A 377 8.65 -25.88 -24.17
C PHE A 377 7.92 -26.53 -25.37
N ALA A 378 7.59 -27.83 -25.26
CA ALA A 378 6.72 -28.51 -26.20
C ALA A 378 5.35 -27.87 -26.30
N ASP A 379 4.64 -28.03 -27.41
CA ASP A 379 3.31 -27.47 -27.65
C ASP A 379 2.30 -27.82 -26.57
N GLY A 380 2.37 -29.05 -26.01
CA GLY A 380 1.55 -29.48 -24.86
C GLY A 380 1.82 -28.76 -23.55
N ASN A 381 2.96 -28.06 -23.43
CA ASN A 381 3.36 -27.32 -22.25
C ASN A 381 3.08 -25.82 -22.39
N ILE A 382 2.31 -25.42 -23.42
CA ILE A 382 1.96 -24.04 -23.73
C ILE A 382 0.46 -23.83 -23.52
N LEU A 383 0.10 -22.84 -22.74
CA LEU A 383 -1.27 -22.45 -22.51
C LEU A 383 -1.62 -21.17 -23.29
N ASN A 384 -2.62 -21.23 -24.14
CA ASN A 384 -3.12 -20.05 -24.87
C ASN A 384 -4.40 -19.54 -24.18
N ALA A 385 -4.24 -18.47 -23.38
CA ALA A 385 -5.30 -17.89 -22.57
C ALA A 385 -6.18 -16.85 -23.29
N ASN A 386 -6.27 -16.91 -24.64
CA ASN A 386 -6.93 -15.88 -25.45
C ASN A 386 -8.32 -16.28 -25.96
N SER A 387 -8.73 -17.53 -25.84
CA SER A 387 -10.03 -18.00 -26.35
C SER A 387 -11.19 -17.59 -25.44
N ARG A 388 -12.42 -17.47 -26.01
CA ARG A 388 -13.63 -17.30 -25.20
C ARG A 388 -13.89 -18.52 -24.32
N ASP A 389 -13.48 -19.71 -24.78
CA ASP A 389 -13.53 -20.98 -24.05
C ASP A 389 -12.54 -21.04 -22.87
N PHE A 390 -11.63 -20.06 -22.78
CA PHE A 390 -10.69 -19.93 -21.66
C PHE A 390 -11.40 -19.60 -20.33
N LEU A 391 -12.63 -19.12 -20.35
CA LEU A 391 -13.51 -18.98 -19.21
C LEU A 391 -14.12 -20.31 -18.75
N SER A 392 -13.81 -21.44 -19.40
CA SER A 392 -14.21 -22.77 -18.92
C SER A 392 -13.57 -23.04 -17.55
N GLU A 393 -14.28 -23.74 -16.70
CA GLU A 393 -13.80 -24.14 -15.36
C GLU A 393 -12.50 -24.94 -15.43
N GLU A 394 -12.29 -25.70 -16.48
CA GLU A 394 -11.11 -26.53 -16.72
C GLU A 394 -9.83 -25.69 -16.93
N ASN A 395 -9.88 -24.65 -17.76
CA ASN A 395 -8.75 -23.75 -17.96
C ASN A 395 -8.44 -22.88 -16.73
N ALA A 396 -9.46 -22.51 -15.97
CA ALA A 396 -9.27 -21.84 -14.70
C ALA A 396 -8.57 -22.75 -13.66
N LEU A 397 -8.88 -24.05 -13.67
CA LEU A 397 -8.19 -25.05 -12.83
C LEU A 397 -6.73 -25.20 -13.24
N ILE A 398 -6.42 -25.30 -14.54
CA ILE A 398 -5.05 -25.38 -15.06
C ILE A 398 -4.23 -24.17 -14.63
N LEU A 399 -4.79 -22.95 -14.73
CA LEU A 399 -4.12 -21.72 -14.29
C LEU A 399 -3.89 -21.64 -12.78
N ASN A 400 -4.78 -22.18 -11.99
CA ASN A 400 -4.67 -22.15 -10.53
C ASN A 400 -3.76 -23.26 -9.97
N SER A 401 -3.45 -24.28 -10.79
CA SER A 401 -2.58 -25.42 -10.43
C SER A 401 -1.17 -25.33 -11.06
N LEU A 402 -0.77 -24.19 -11.61
CA LEU A 402 0.53 -24.01 -12.26
C LEU A 402 1.74 -24.34 -11.36
N GLU A 403 1.57 -24.29 -10.06
CA GLU A 403 2.58 -24.62 -9.06
C GLU A 403 2.67 -26.13 -8.80
N GLU A 404 1.69 -26.91 -9.20
CA GLU A 404 1.65 -28.35 -8.98
C GLU A 404 2.62 -29.08 -9.94
N GLU A 405 3.25 -30.15 -9.46
CA GLU A 405 4.20 -30.94 -10.22
C GLU A 405 3.58 -31.60 -11.48
N ASN A 406 2.32 -32.04 -11.35
CA ASN A 406 1.58 -32.69 -12.43
C ASN A 406 1.10 -31.74 -13.53
N ASN A 407 1.16 -30.43 -13.31
CA ASN A 407 0.82 -29.43 -14.32
C ASN A 407 2.03 -29.20 -15.25
N PRO A 408 1.97 -29.52 -16.57
CA PRO A 408 3.12 -29.46 -17.46
C PRO A 408 3.44 -28.05 -17.98
N ILE A 409 2.57 -27.07 -17.73
CA ILE A 409 2.65 -25.75 -18.37
C ILE A 409 3.91 -25.00 -17.94
N ARG A 410 4.65 -24.52 -18.97
CA ARG A 410 5.86 -23.70 -18.85
C ARG A 410 5.69 -22.32 -19.50
N VAL A 411 4.75 -22.17 -20.42
CA VAL A 411 4.53 -20.91 -21.17
C VAL A 411 3.06 -20.57 -21.21
N ILE A 412 2.77 -19.29 -21.04
CA ILE A 412 1.42 -18.75 -21.17
C ILE A 412 1.43 -17.61 -22.20
N PHE A 413 0.54 -17.69 -23.18
CA PHE A 413 0.24 -16.59 -24.11
C PHE A 413 -1.09 -15.95 -23.76
N ALA A 414 -1.12 -14.65 -23.46
CA ALA A 414 -2.36 -13.95 -23.14
C ALA A 414 -2.35 -12.47 -23.53
N VAL A 415 -3.58 -11.94 -23.65
CA VAL A 415 -3.88 -10.51 -23.67
C VAL A 415 -4.41 -10.10 -22.30
N ALA A 416 -4.39 -8.84 -21.94
CA ALA A 416 -4.62 -8.18 -20.65
C ALA A 416 -5.70 -8.74 -19.66
N ARG A 417 -6.34 -9.87 -19.94
CA ARG A 417 -7.43 -10.45 -19.14
C ARG A 417 -7.03 -11.21 -17.87
N LEU A 418 -5.74 -11.48 -17.67
CA LEU A 418 -5.26 -12.21 -16.47
C LEU A 418 -5.01 -11.29 -15.26
N ASN A 419 -5.52 -10.06 -15.29
CA ASN A 419 -5.20 -9.06 -14.29
C ASN A 419 -5.96 -9.23 -12.96
N GLU A 420 -7.08 -9.95 -12.90
CA GLU A 420 -7.88 -10.11 -11.68
C GLU A 420 -8.08 -11.59 -11.32
N GLY A 421 -7.85 -11.94 -10.06
CA GLY A 421 -8.10 -13.28 -9.51
C GLY A 421 -6.99 -14.32 -9.74
N TRP A 422 -6.01 -14.04 -10.60
CA TRP A 422 -4.90 -14.95 -10.87
C TRP A 422 -3.82 -14.85 -9.78
N ASP A 423 -3.38 -16.00 -9.26
CA ASP A 423 -2.48 -16.11 -8.12
C ASP A 423 -1.47 -17.23 -8.36
N VAL A 424 -0.31 -16.90 -8.89
CA VAL A 424 0.73 -17.83 -9.27
C VAL A 424 2.09 -17.36 -8.75
N LEU A 425 2.77 -18.23 -8.02
CA LEU A 425 4.05 -17.92 -7.38
C LEU A 425 5.25 -18.22 -8.30
N ASN A 426 5.12 -19.20 -9.19
CA ASN A 426 6.21 -19.65 -10.08
C ASN A 426 6.30 -18.89 -11.42
N LEU A 427 5.68 -17.70 -11.53
CA LEU A 427 5.90 -16.76 -12.63
C LEU A 427 7.22 -16.03 -12.43
N PHE A 428 8.16 -16.17 -13.38
CA PHE A 428 9.49 -15.57 -13.27
C PHE A 428 9.86 -14.64 -14.42
N ASP A 429 9.20 -14.78 -15.58
CA ASP A 429 9.45 -13.93 -16.74
C ASP A 429 8.13 -13.42 -17.31
N ILE A 430 8.02 -12.11 -17.48
CA ILE A 430 6.92 -11.44 -18.18
C ILE A 430 7.52 -10.77 -19.41
N VAL A 431 7.10 -11.20 -20.59
CA VAL A 431 7.67 -10.76 -21.87
C VAL A 431 6.61 -10.06 -22.69
N ARG A 432 6.84 -8.80 -23.00
CA ARG A 432 5.96 -8.05 -23.92
C ARG A 432 6.32 -8.39 -25.37
N ILE A 433 5.31 -8.77 -26.12
CA ILE A 433 5.41 -9.08 -27.56
C ILE A 433 4.43 -8.22 -28.36
N SER A 434 4.74 -7.98 -29.64
CA SER A 434 3.93 -7.17 -30.57
C SER A 434 3.66 -5.76 -30.06
N GLU A 435 4.71 -5.07 -29.65
CA GLU A 435 4.64 -3.76 -29.05
C GLU A 435 4.28 -2.66 -30.08
N GLY A 436 2.98 -2.37 -30.22
CA GLY A 436 2.53 -1.13 -30.84
C GLY A 436 2.58 0.03 -29.81
N ALA A 437 2.73 1.26 -30.33
CA ALA A 437 2.98 2.49 -29.56
C ALA A 437 1.82 2.94 -28.63
N THR A 438 1.24 2.07 -27.82
CA THR A 438 0.23 2.45 -26.82
C THR A 438 0.90 3.00 -25.56
N LYS A 439 1.05 4.33 -25.54
CA LYS A 439 1.73 5.10 -24.47
C LYS A 439 0.74 5.64 -23.43
N THR A 440 -0.42 4.99 -23.20
CA THR A 440 -1.43 5.51 -22.27
C THR A 440 -1.14 5.07 -20.83
N ARG A 441 -1.41 5.96 -19.87
CA ARG A 441 -1.24 5.68 -18.42
C ARG A 441 -2.03 4.44 -17.98
N ASN A 442 -3.23 4.21 -18.51
CA ASN A 442 -4.03 3.04 -18.16
C ASN A 442 -3.34 1.71 -18.52
N THR A 443 -2.51 1.68 -19.58
CA THR A 443 -1.77 0.49 -19.98
C THR A 443 -0.64 0.18 -18.98
N THR A 444 0.10 1.20 -18.55
CA THR A 444 1.21 1.04 -17.59
C THR A 444 0.73 0.69 -16.18
N ASP A 445 -0.44 1.19 -15.76
CA ASP A 445 -1.05 0.83 -14.48
C ASP A 445 -1.46 -0.66 -14.45
N SER A 446 -2.03 -1.17 -15.54
CA SER A 446 -2.36 -2.60 -15.69
C SER A 446 -1.11 -3.49 -15.68
N GLU A 447 0.01 -3.00 -16.24
CA GLU A 447 1.27 -3.73 -16.23
C GLU A 447 1.92 -3.72 -14.85
N ALA A 448 1.87 -2.61 -14.14
CA ALA A 448 2.33 -2.55 -12.75
C ALA A 448 1.57 -3.56 -11.85
N GLN A 449 0.26 -3.70 -12.03
CA GLN A 449 -0.51 -4.73 -11.32
C GLN A 449 -0.08 -6.15 -11.67
N LEU A 450 0.18 -6.45 -12.94
CA LEU A 450 0.66 -7.76 -13.38
C LEU A 450 2.06 -8.07 -12.81
N ILE A 451 2.97 -7.09 -12.86
CA ILE A 451 4.31 -7.20 -12.26
C ILE A 451 4.19 -7.45 -10.75
N GLY A 452 3.33 -6.72 -10.04
CA GLY A 452 3.10 -6.92 -8.61
C GLY A 452 2.58 -8.32 -8.25
N ARG A 453 1.78 -8.95 -9.13
CA ARG A 453 1.34 -10.35 -8.97
C ARG A 453 2.48 -11.33 -9.23
N GLY A 454 3.26 -11.13 -10.30
CA GLY A 454 4.41 -11.95 -10.63
C GLY A 454 5.54 -11.84 -9.60
N ALA A 455 5.64 -10.70 -8.92
CA ALA A 455 6.65 -10.47 -7.90
C ALA A 455 6.43 -11.26 -6.59
N ARG A 456 5.33 -12.00 -6.44
CA ARG A 456 5.12 -12.84 -5.26
C ARG A 456 6.24 -13.86 -5.11
N TYR A 457 6.74 -14.01 -3.89
CA TYR A 457 7.83 -14.93 -3.62
C TYR A 457 7.38 -16.37 -3.79
N TYR A 458 8.21 -17.17 -4.46
CA TYR A 458 8.03 -18.62 -4.58
C TYR A 458 8.86 -19.29 -3.47
N PRO A 459 8.23 -19.87 -2.42
CA PRO A 459 8.95 -20.53 -1.36
C PRO A 459 9.57 -21.84 -1.86
N PHE A 460 10.85 -22.01 -1.63
CA PHE A 460 11.58 -23.25 -1.96
C PHE A 460 12.47 -23.67 -0.81
N GLU A 461 12.77 -24.96 -0.76
CA GLU A 461 13.69 -25.56 0.20
C GLU A 461 15.12 -25.50 -0.36
N TYR A 462 16.04 -25.10 0.50
CA TYR A 462 17.46 -25.06 0.18
C TYR A 462 18.26 -25.33 1.44
N LYS A 463 19.17 -26.34 1.41
CA LYS A 463 19.95 -26.82 2.57
C LYS A 463 19.04 -27.16 3.76
N ASP A 464 17.97 -27.92 3.48
CA ASP A 464 16.96 -28.39 4.46
C ASP A 464 16.15 -27.26 5.15
N GLU A 465 16.24 -26.03 4.63
CA GLU A 465 15.47 -24.89 5.15
C GLU A 465 14.51 -24.33 4.09
N LYS A 466 13.22 -24.30 4.41
CA LYS A 466 12.20 -23.65 3.58
C LYS A 466 12.02 -22.21 4.01
N SER A 467 12.35 -21.26 3.14
CA SER A 467 12.18 -19.84 3.42
C SER A 467 10.99 -19.25 2.64
N TYR A 468 10.36 -18.26 3.26
CA TYR A 468 9.32 -17.43 2.66
C TYR A 468 9.81 -16.02 2.32
N THR A 469 11.11 -15.76 2.51
CA THR A 469 11.78 -14.51 2.20
C THR A 469 13.03 -14.77 1.35
N ARG A 470 13.43 -13.76 0.58
CA ARG A 470 14.67 -13.83 -0.21
C ARG A 470 15.90 -14.00 0.69
N ARG A 471 16.82 -14.81 0.23
CA ARG A 471 18.06 -15.17 0.93
C ARG A 471 19.33 -14.72 0.23
N PHE A 472 19.26 -14.49 -1.10
CA PHE A 472 20.45 -14.31 -1.95
C PHE A 472 20.66 -12.87 -2.45
N ASP A 473 20.07 -11.88 -1.78
CA ASP A 473 20.14 -10.48 -2.20
C ASP A 473 21.54 -9.85 -2.06
N PHE A 474 22.33 -10.28 -1.09
CA PHE A 474 23.55 -9.58 -0.65
C PHE A 474 24.87 -10.21 -1.09
N GLY A 475 24.83 -11.14 -2.03
CA GLY A 475 26.02 -11.86 -2.47
C GLY A 475 26.46 -12.94 -1.48
N GLY A 476 27.41 -13.75 -1.86
CA GLY A 476 27.91 -14.89 -1.11
C GLY A 476 28.26 -16.06 -2.04
N GLU A 477 28.61 -17.20 -1.47
CA GLU A 477 28.99 -18.40 -2.23
C GLU A 477 27.88 -18.89 -3.18
N ASP A 478 26.60 -18.66 -2.79
CA ASP A 478 25.42 -19.11 -3.54
C ASP A 478 24.71 -17.96 -4.27
N SER A 479 25.43 -16.89 -4.63
CA SER A 479 24.87 -15.70 -5.26
C SER A 479 24.19 -15.96 -6.61
N GLU A 480 24.48 -17.08 -7.26
CA GLU A 480 23.82 -17.53 -8.49
C GLU A 480 22.34 -17.82 -8.28
N LEU A 481 21.95 -18.29 -7.10
CA LEU A 481 20.54 -18.51 -6.74
C LEU A 481 19.69 -17.23 -6.69
N ARG A 482 20.28 -16.06 -6.79
CA ARG A 482 19.55 -14.80 -6.95
C ARG A 482 18.61 -14.81 -8.17
N VAL A 483 18.93 -15.55 -9.22
CA VAL A 483 18.05 -15.70 -10.38
C VAL A 483 16.74 -16.41 -10.03
N VAL A 484 16.77 -17.31 -9.04
CA VAL A 484 15.59 -18.04 -8.54
C VAL A 484 14.67 -17.11 -7.71
N GLU A 485 15.19 -16.03 -7.21
CA GLU A 485 14.46 -15.03 -6.41
C GLU A 485 14.11 -13.74 -7.19
N SER A 486 14.26 -13.75 -8.52
CA SER A 486 14.07 -12.58 -9.38
C SER A 486 12.97 -12.80 -10.42
N LEU A 487 12.08 -11.80 -10.55
CA LEU A 487 11.13 -11.66 -11.65
C LEU A 487 11.74 -10.75 -12.71
N HIS A 488 11.80 -11.20 -13.95
CA HIS A 488 12.28 -10.40 -15.07
C HIS A 488 11.12 -9.92 -15.95
N TYR A 489 11.06 -8.61 -16.16
CA TYR A 489 10.10 -7.98 -17.04
C TYR A 489 10.83 -7.50 -18.32
N HIS A 490 10.55 -8.17 -19.44
CA HIS A 490 11.19 -7.91 -20.72
C HIS A 490 10.37 -6.92 -21.54
N THR A 491 10.96 -5.78 -21.90
CA THR A 491 10.29 -4.69 -22.61
C THR A 491 11.20 -3.96 -23.57
N ILE A 492 10.60 -3.12 -24.42
CA ILE A 492 11.36 -2.26 -25.34
C ILE A 492 12.11 -1.15 -24.58
N ASN A 493 13.14 -0.62 -25.25
CA ASN A 493 13.93 0.49 -24.77
C ASN A 493 13.31 1.86 -25.19
N ASP A 494 12.01 2.07 -24.95
CA ASP A 494 11.32 3.35 -25.17
C ASP A 494 11.31 4.18 -23.87
N ASN A 495 12.07 5.26 -23.85
CA ASN A 495 12.23 6.12 -22.66
C ASN A 495 10.90 6.71 -22.17
N ALA A 496 9.96 7.02 -23.05
CA ALA A 496 8.67 7.59 -22.65
C ALA A 496 7.77 6.52 -22.00
N TYR A 497 7.77 5.31 -22.57
CA TYR A 497 7.07 4.17 -22.02
C TYR A 497 7.67 3.78 -20.64
N ILE A 498 8.98 3.64 -20.56
CA ILE A 498 9.68 3.27 -19.32
C ILE A 498 9.38 4.30 -18.20
N LYS A 499 9.48 5.59 -18.51
CA LYS A 499 9.14 6.65 -17.52
C LYS A 499 7.69 6.58 -17.04
N ASN A 500 6.75 6.20 -17.90
CA ASN A 500 5.36 6.01 -17.51
C ASN A 500 5.17 4.73 -16.70
N LEU A 501 5.84 3.65 -17.07
CA LEU A 501 5.83 2.39 -16.32
C LEU A 501 6.45 2.58 -14.93
N GLU A 502 7.59 3.25 -14.81
CA GLU A 502 8.22 3.60 -13.53
C GLU A 502 7.24 4.37 -12.63
N LYS A 503 6.56 5.38 -13.17
CA LYS A 503 5.54 6.13 -12.40
C LYS A 503 4.36 5.25 -11.96
N SER A 504 3.92 4.32 -12.81
CA SER A 504 2.85 3.39 -12.46
C SER A 504 3.32 2.39 -11.41
N LEU A 505 4.58 1.92 -11.51
CA LEU A 505 5.20 1.06 -10.51
C LEU A 505 5.38 1.78 -9.18
N GLU A 506 5.86 3.03 -9.19
CA GLU A 506 5.95 3.88 -8.00
C GLU A 506 4.56 4.11 -7.37
N SER A 507 3.54 4.38 -8.18
CA SER A 507 2.16 4.56 -7.70
C SER A 507 1.58 3.25 -7.11
N ALA A 508 2.02 2.09 -7.61
CA ALA A 508 1.67 0.78 -7.10
C ALA A 508 2.58 0.33 -5.94
N ASN A 509 3.51 1.19 -5.49
CA ASN A 509 4.54 0.88 -4.48
C ASN A 509 5.45 -0.31 -4.85
N ILE A 510 5.63 -0.60 -6.12
CA ILE A 510 6.55 -1.61 -6.63
C ILE A 510 7.92 -0.96 -6.83
N GLN A 511 8.92 -1.40 -6.05
CA GLN A 511 10.30 -1.04 -6.33
C GLN A 511 10.82 -1.91 -7.47
N VAL A 512 11.21 -1.24 -8.55
CA VAL A 512 12.02 -1.86 -9.58
C VAL A 512 13.47 -1.54 -9.24
N LYS A 513 14.30 -2.55 -9.18
CA LYS A 513 15.75 -2.34 -9.14
C LYS A 513 16.27 -2.00 -10.55
N GLU A 514 15.92 -0.84 -11.06
CA GLU A 514 16.94 0.01 -11.63
C GLU A 514 17.45 0.80 -10.45
N ASP A 515 18.62 0.48 -10.06
CA ASP A 515 19.30 0.91 -8.88
C ASP A 515 19.54 2.44 -8.91
N LYS A 516 18.48 3.22 -8.65
CA LYS A 516 18.61 4.68 -8.46
C LYS A 516 19.19 5.01 -7.09
N TYR A 517 19.16 4.02 -6.18
CA TYR A 517 19.61 4.20 -4.81
C TYR A 517 20.62 3.12 -4.44
N HIS A 518 21.69 3.52 -3.81
CA HIS A 518 22.53 2.62 -3.06
C HIS A 518 21.92 2.46 -1.66
N HIS A 519 21.56 1.23 -1.31
CA HIS A 519 21.13 0.91 0.04
C HIS A 519 22.35 0.51 0.85
N LEU A 520 22.61 1.24 1.91
CA LEU A 520 23.72 1.01 2.81
C LEU A 520 23.20 0.81 4.22
N GLU A 521 23.73 -0.18 4.90
CA GLU A 521 23.53 -0.35 6.33
C GLU A 521 24.74 0.24 7.05
N ALA A 522 24.53 1.26 7.84
CA ALA A 522 25.54 1.83 8.72
C ALA A 522 25.47 1.12 10.09
N LYS A 523 26.50 0.37 10.43
CA LYS A 523 26.58 -0.38 11.69
C LYS A 523 27.40 0.39 12.70
N VAL A 524 26.92 0.40 13.93
CA VAL A 524 27.68 0.96 15.05
C VAL A 524 28.95 0.12 15.25
N LYS A 525 30.11 0.77 15.19
CA LYS A 525 31.40 0.08 15.30
C LYS A 525 31.48 -0.75 16.59
N PRO A 526 31.93 -2.01 16.52
CA PRO A 526 32.11 -2.85 17.70
C PRO A 526 33.13 -2.24 18.72
N SER A 527 34.10 -1.46 18.23
CA SER A 527 35.02 -0.71 19.07
C SER A 527 34.30 0.34 19.91
N PHE A 528 33.34 1.08 19.32
CA PHE A 528 32.54 2.07 20.03
C PHE A 528 31.58 1.42 21.03
N LYS A 529 30.94 0.31 20.68
CA LYS A 529 30.05 -0.45 21.60
C LYS A 529 30.78 -0.94 22.88
N LYS A 530 32.12 -1.06 22.83
CA LYS A 530 32.95 -1.42 23.99
C LYS A 530 33.33 -0.25 24.88
N THR A 531 33.19 0.96 24.43
CA THR A 531 33.62 2.16 25.17
C THR A 531 32.73 2.42 26.41
N PRO A 532 33.28 3.05 27.46
CA PRO A 532 32.47 3.49 28.61
C PRO A 532 31.39 4.49 28.20
N ILE A 533 31.65 5.32 27.20
CA ILE A 533 30.69 6.31 26.66
C ILE A 533 29.44 5.60 26.13
N PHE A 534 29.59 4.56 25.33
CA PHE A 534 28.45 3.82 24.82
C PHE A 534 27.63 3.12 25.91
N LYS A 535 28.33 2.52 26.90
CA LYS A 535 27.71 1.73 27.96
C LYS A 535 27.06 2.59 29.05
N GLU A 536 27.69 3.66 29.44
CA GLU A 536 27.32 4.45 30.61
C GLU A 536 27.03 5.93 30.28
N GLY A 537 27.50 6.42 29.13
CA GLY A 537 27.26 7.76 28.65
C GLY A 537 25.77 8.02 28.45
N LYS A 538 25.35 9.25 28.68
CA LYS A 538 23.95 9.69 28.54
C LYS A 538 23.86 10.93 27.66
N ILE A 539 22.85 10.95 26.82
CA ILE A 539 22.36 12.16 26.16
C ILE A 539 21.21 12.68 26.99
N TYR A 540 21.24 13.95 27.32
CA TYR A 540 20.17 14.57 28.09
C TYR A 540 19.11 15.11 27.14
N ILE A 541 17.92 14.51 27.22
CA ILE A 541 16.76 14.86 26.40
C ILE A 541 15.80 15.64 27.29
N ASN A 542 15.25 16.73 26.76
CA ASN A 542 14.25 17.54 27.46
C ASN A 542 13.03 16.67 27.77
N LYS A 543 12.65 16.64 29.05
CA LYS A 543 11.43 15.94 29.49
C LYS A 543 10.22 16.65 28.91
N LEU A 544 9.43 15.90 28.17
CA LEU A 544 8.16 16.36 27.64
C LEU A 544 7.05 16.07 28.66
N ILE A 545 6.17 17.05 28.86
CA ILE A 545 4.94 16.86 29.61
C ILE A 545 3.74 17.16 28.70
N GLU A 546 2.59 16.56 29.00
CA GLU A 546 1.36 16.88 28.28
C GLU A 546 0.98 18.35 28.50
N THR A 547 0.54 18.99 27.43
CA THR A 547 0.02 20.36 27.50
C THR A 547 -1.30 20.37 28.25
N THR A 548 -1.48 21.39 29.08
CA THR A 548 -2.69 21.62 29.86
C THR A 548 -3.67 22.54 29.11
N ALA A 549 -4.89 22.65 29.60
CA ALA A 549 -5.88 23.59 29.05
C ALA A 549 -5.41 25.06 29.08
N GLU A 550 -4.53 25.41 30.03
CA GLU A 550 -3.97 26.76 30.18
C GLU A 550 -2.92 27.07 29.10
N ASP A 551 -2.31 26.08 28.49
CA ASP A 551 -1.33 26.27 27.41
C ASP A 551 -1.99 26.76 26.11
N TYR A 552 -3.31 26.55 25.97
CA TYR A 552 -4.09 26.81 24.74
C TYR A 552 -5.46 27.44 25.04
N ASP A 553 -5.53 28.36 25.97
CA ASP A 553 -6.79 29.02 26.44
C ASP A 553 -7.13 30.29 25.67
N THR A 554 -6.26 30.79 24.78
CA THR A 554 -6.47 31.97 23.93
C THR A 554 -5.99 31.75 22.50
N LEU A 555 -6.51 32.52 21.54
CA LEU A 555 -6.02 32.48 20.14
C LEU A 555 -4.58 32.99 20.00
N GLU A 556 -4.15 33.91 20.88
CA GLU A 556 -2.79 34.44 20.89
C GLU A 556 -1.74 33.33 21.11
N LYS A 557 -2.05 32.34 21.95
CA LYS A 557 -1.16 31.18 22.19
C LYS A 557 -0.97 30.29 20.96
N TYR A 558 -1.82 30.42 19.96
CA TYR A 558 -1.63 29.81 18.64
C TYR A 558 -0.97 30.74 17.62
N ASN A 559 -0.47 31.89 18.04
CA ASN A 559 0.00 32.97 17.16
C ASN A 559 -1.07 33.44 16.17
N ILE A 560 -2.32 33.51 16.62
CA ILE A 560 -3.48 33.98 15.85
C ILE A 560 -3.93 35.32 16.42
N SER A 561 -3.88 36.35 15.56
CA SER A 561 -4.47 37.65 15.87
C SER A 561 -5.94 37.67 15.44
N THR A 562 -6.80 38.26 16.28
CA THR A 562 -8.20 38.58 15.94
C THR A 562 -8.30 39.78 15.00
N VAL A 563 -7.19 40.45 14.71
CA VAL A 563 -7.05 41.49 13.68
C VAL A 563 -6.42 40.85 12.45
N PHE A 564 -7.14 40.84 11.33
CA PHE A 564 -6.70 40.12 10.14
C PHE A 564 -6.93 40.96 8.87
N GLU A 565 -5.90 41.00 8.01
CA GLU A 565 -5.93 41.78 6.76
C GLU A 565 -6.46 40.93 5.59
N ILE A 566 -7.37 41.48 4.84
CA ILE A 566 -7.92 40.88 3.61
C ILE A 566 -7.39 41.67 2.40
N PRO A 567 -6.56 41.04 1.53
CA PRO A 567 -6.02 41.73 0.35
C PRO A 567 -7.10 42.11 -0.66
N PHE A 568 -6.87 43.22 -1.34
CA PHE A 568 -7.77 43.87 -2.33
C PHE A 568 -8.28 42.94 -3.43
N GLU A 569 -7.48 42.02 -3.93
CA GLU A 569 -7.85 41.13 -5.06
C GLU A 569 -9.12 40.31 -4.86
N MET A 570 -9.47 40.00 -3.61
CA MET A 570 -10.67 39.22 -3.29
C MET A 570 -11.97 40.05 -3.24
N ALA A 571 -11.87 41.33 -2.99
CA ALA A 571 -13.07 42.20 -2.89
C ALA A 571 -13.64 42.55 -4.27
N ILE A 572 -12.83 42.54 -5.32
CA ILE A 572 -13.21 42.96 -6.66
C ILE A 572 -13.66 41.85 -7.60
N GLU A 573 -13.08 40.65 -7.49
CA GLU A 573 -13.35 39.55 -8.44
C GLU A 573 -14.83 39.17 -8.60
N GLN A 574 -15.67 39.51 -7.65
CA GLN A 574 -17.07 39.10 -7.62
C GLN A 574 -18.11 40.17 -8.01
N LYS A 575 -17.78 41.44 -7.84
CA LYS A 575 -18.80 42.52 -8.10
C LYS A 575 -18.80 43.00 -9.56
N TYR A 576 -17.71 42.83 -10.29
CA TYR A 576 -17.54 43.50 -11.56
C TYR A 576 -17.26 42.60 -12.77
N GLY A 577 -17.21 41.28 -12.63
CA GLY A 577 -16.99 40.36 -13.77
C GLY A 577 -15.68 40.68 -14.54
N SER A 578 -15.20 39.75 -15.35
CA SER A 578 -13.97 39.78 -16.09
C SER A 578 -13.73 40.92 -17.12
N LYS A 579 -14.36 42.07 -16.96
CA LYS A 579 -14.32 43.21 -17.91
C LYS A 579 -13.81 44.52 -17.31
N ILE A 580 -13.11 44.51 -16.19
CA ILE A 580 -12.48 45.75 -15.70
C ILE A 580 -11.06 45.83 -16.23
N ASN A 581 -10.84 46.87 -17.07
CA ASN A 581 -9.54 47.35 -17.45
C ASN A 581 -8.72 47.65 -16.17
N HIS A 582 -7.54 47.06 -16.06
CA HIS A 582 -6.57 47.25 -14.96
C HIS A 582 -6.13 48.72 -14.69
N LYS A 583 -6.79 49.69 -15.24
CA LYS A 583 -6.42 51.11 -15.11
C LYS A 583 -7.24 51.94 -14.08
N ILE A 584 -8.23 51.35 -13.40
CA ILE A 584 -9.13 52.15 -12.50
C ILE A 584 -8.87 51.90 -11.00
N ALA A 585 -8.00 50.96 -10.62
CA ALA A 585 -7.77 50.64 -9.21
C ALA A 585 -6.43 51.21 -8.68
N THR A 586 -6.18 52.51 -8.83
CA THR A 586 -4.93 53.15 -8.35
C THR A 586 -5.04 53.74 -6.93
N GLN A 587 -6.23 53.83 -6.35
CA GLN A 587 -6.37 54.29 -4.95
C GLN A 587 -7.29 53.34 -4.18
N THR A 588 -6.73 52.69 -3.16
CA THR A 588 -7.46 51.89 -2.19
C THR A 588 -7.40 52.58 -0.85
N HIS A 589 -8.43 52.37 -0.03
CA HIS A 589 -8.39 52.72 1.36
C HIS A 589 -8.71 51.48 2.22
N GLU A 590 -8.22 51.48 3.44
CA GLU A 590 -8.42 50.39 4.36
C GLU A 590 -9.62 50.65 5.25
N VAL A 591 -10.54 49.69 5.31
CA VAL A 591 -11.75 49.77 6.14
C VAL A 591 -11.68 48.67 7.18
N SER A 592 -11.88 49.06 8.43
CA SER A 592 -11.99 48.09 9.52
C SER A 592 -13.46 47.65 9.67
N TRP A 593 -13.64 46.33 9.69
CA TRP A 593 -14.96 45.74 9.90
C TRP A 593 -14.95 44.79 11.11
N LYS A 594 -15.67 45.16 12.15
CA LYS A 594 -15.96 44.23 13.26
C LYS A 594 -17.00 43.22 12.76
N VAL A 595 -16.61 41.93 12.75
CA VAL A 595 -17.42 40.87 12.14
C VAL A 595 -18.65 40.58 13.00
N GLU A 596 -19.83 40.66 12.38
CA GLU A 596 -21.07 40.30 13.06
C GLU A 596 -21.16 38.78 13.29
N GLU A 597 -21.70 38.40 14.43
CA GLU A 597 -21.83 37.02 14.90
C GLU A 597 -22.46 36.07 13.86
N LYS A 598 -23.47 36.55 13.10
CA LYS A 598 -24.12 35.75 12.04
C LYS A 598 -23.14 35.17 10.98
N TYR A 599 -22.07 35.93 10.64
CA TYR A 599 -21.06 35.46 9.70
C TYR A 599 -20.10 34.47 10.36
N ILE A 600 -19.74 34.69 11.62
CA ILE A 600 -18.93 33.79 12.44
C ILE A 600 -19.65 32.43 12.56
N GLN A 601 -20.92 32.44 12.97
CA GLN A 601 -21.72 31.21 13.10
C GLN A 601 -21.84 30.47 11.78
N LYS A 602 -22.04 31.20 10.67
CA LYS A 602 -22.15 30.58 9.34
C LYS A 602 -20.83 29.98 8.85
N ALA A 603 -19.70 30.64 9.13
CA ALA A 603 -18.36 30.10 8.83
C ALA A 603 -18.07 28.84 9.64
N ILE A 604 -18.43 28.80 10.93
CA ILE A 604 -18.33 27.63 11.79
C ILE A 604 -19.15 26.45 11.22
N GLN A 605 -20.42 26.70 10.86
CA GLN A 605 -21.29 25.65 10.30
C GLN A 605 -20.72 25.00 9.05
N ARG A 606 -19.99 25.75 8.22
CA ARG A 606 -19.41 25.28 6.95
C ARG A 606 -18.07 24.57 7.12
N ARG A 607 -17.46 24.63 8.30
CA ARG A 607 -16.14 24.06 8.56
C ARG A 607 -16.20 23.09 9.75
N PRO A 608 -16.23 21.78 9.49
CA PRO A 608 -16.31 20.76 10.55
C PRO A 608 -15.20 20.85 11.61
N PHE A 609 -14.02 21.40 11.25
CA PHE A 609 -12.94 21.63 12.19
C PHE A 609 -13.38 22.48 13.41
N PHE A 610 -14.23 23.50 13.20
CA PHE A 610 -14.72 24.40 14.23
C PHE A 610 -16.01 23.93 14.93
N HIS A 611 -16.50 22.73 14.65
CA HIS A 611 -17.56 22.13 15.48
C HIS A 611 -17.01 21.83 16.86
N TYR A 612 -17.85 21.97 17.89
CA TYR A 612 -17.44 21.92 19.30
C TYR A 612 -16.56 20.71 19.65
N ASP A 613 -17.00 19.53 19.29
CA ASP A 613 -16.29 18.27 19.60
C ASP A 613 -14.91 18.20 18.96
N ASN A 614 -14.75 18.75 17.75
CA ASN A 614 -13.46 18.80 17.07
C ASN A 614 -12.56 19.90 17.64
N LEU A 615 -13.14 21.08 17.89
CA LEU A 615 -12.39 22.24 18.38
C LEU A 615 -11.88 22.03 19.80
N LYS A 616 -12.64 21.36 20.64
CA LYS A 616 -12.29 21.04 22.04
C LYS A 616 -11.01 20.19 22.15
N ASN A 617 -10.69 19.38 21.11
CA ASN A 617 -9.46 18.60 21.07
C ASN A 617 -8.19 19.49 20.96
N TYR A 618 -8.35 20.72 20.47
CA TYR A 618 -7.26 21.68 20.33
C TYR A 618 -7.33 22.77 21.38
N MET A 619 -8.51 23.10 21.85
CA MET A 619 -8.80 24.17 22.82
C MET A 619 -9.62 23.61 23.98
N PRO A 620 -9.01 22.85 24.90
CA PRO A 620 -9.72 22.18 25.98
C PRO A 620 -10.40 23.16 26.96
N SER A 621 -9.95 24.42 27.01
CA SER A 621 -10.52 25.50 27.85
C SER A 621 -11.89 25.97 27.38
N ILE A 622 -12.31 25.70 26.15
CA ILE A 622 -13.62 26.14 25.62
C ILE A 622 -14.73 25.34 26.30
N SER A 623 -15.58 26.05 27.02
CA SER A 623 -16.74 25.46 27.68
C SER A 623 -17.96 25.31 26.77
N SER A 624 -18.09 26.13 25.73
CA SER A 624 -19.18 26.11 24.76
C SER A 624 -18.81 26.86 23.48
N MET A 625 -19.54 26.62 22.39
CA MET A 625 -19.40 27.41 21.16
C MET A 625 -19.78 28.88 21.38
N LYS A 626 -20.67 29.17 22.31
CA LYS A 626 -21.00 30.55 22.69
C LYS A 626 -19.78 31.25 23.28
N THR A 627 -19.06 30.60 24.20
CA THR A 627 -17.82 31.14 24.76
C THR A 627 -16.79 31.40 23.66
N PHE A 628 -16.65 30.50 22.70
CA PHE A 628 -15.70 30.66 21.56
C PHE A 628 -16.04 31.84 20.66
N ILE A 629 -17.33 32.14 20.47
CA ILE A 629 -17.78 33.23 19.60
C ILE A 629 -17.72 34.58 20.35
N GLU A 630 -18.12 34.64 21.63
CA GLU A 630 -18.32 35.89 22.34
C GLU A 630 -17.12 36.35 23.18
N SER A 631 -16.23 35.43 23.60
CA SER A 631 -15.08 35.79 24.42
C SER A 631 -14.00 36.54 23.61
N LYS A 632 -13.42 37.55 24.26
CA LYS A 632 -12.27 38.29 23.69
C LYS A 632 -11.00 37.43 23.54
N ASP A 633 -10.88 36.40 24.34
CA ASP A 633 -9.78 35.45 24.25
C ASP A 633 -9.85 34.62 22.94
N PHE A 634 -11.02 34.63 22.28
CA PHE A 634 -11.26 33.92 21.04
C PHE A 634 -11.79 34.87 19.93
N LEU A 635 -13.05 34.80 19.55
CA LEU A 635 -13.58 35.53 18.39
C LEU A 635 -14.35 36.84 18.72
N GLY A 636 -14.56 37.16 20.00
CA GLY A 636 -15.41 38.27 20.40
C GLY A 636 -14.99 39.64 19.89
N ASP A 637 -13.72 39.82 19.59
CA ASP A 637 -13.20 41.09 19.04
C ASP A 637 -12.64 40.91 17.60
N LEU A 638 -13.17 39.90 16.84
CA LEU A 638 -12.71 39.66 15.48
C LEU A 638 -12.98 40.88 14.57
N THR A 639 -11.89 41.47 14.09
CA THR A 639 -11.90 42.62 13.19
C THR A 639 -11.13 42.32 11.93
N LEU A 640 -11.74 42.49 10.77
CA LEU A 640 -11.09 42.35 9.48
C LEU A 640 -10.75 43.73 8.93
N TYR A 641 -9.52 43.90 8.51
CA TYR A 641 -9.06 45.06 7.75
C TYR A 641 -9.10 44.70 6.27
N ILE A 642 -9.93 45.46 5.52
CA ILE A 642 -10.25 45.14 4.14
C ILE A 642 -9.82 46.31 3.27
N SER A 643 -8.95 46.04 2.29
CA SER A 643 -8.61 47.04 1.29
C SER A 643 -9.75 47.16 0.25
N LEU A 644 -10.43 48.27 0.22
CA LEU A 644 -11.52 48.57 -0.70
C LEU A 644 -11.12 49.67 -1.68
N PRO A 645 -11.78 49.77 -2.90
CA PRO A 645 -11.68 50.95 -3.75
C PRO A 645 -12.14 52.21 -3.00
N TYR A 646 -11.50 53.34 -3.27
CA TYR A 646 -11.69 54.60 -2.51
C TYR A 646 -13.14 55.05 -2.33
N GLU A 647 -14.04 54.66 -3.24
CA GLU A 647 -15.47 55.02 -3.19
C GLU A 647 -16.36 53.93 -2.60
N ALA A 648 -15.81 52.79 -2.14
CA ALA A 648 -16.57 51.65 -1.63
C ALA A 648 -16.52 51.56 -0.13
N GLU A 649 -17.67 51.32 0.50
CA GLU A 649 -17.81 51.02 1.92
C GLU A 649 -18.08 49.52 2.16
N ILE A 650 -17.94 49.07 3.42
CA ILE A 650 -18.17 47.68 3.79
C ILE A 650 -19.62 47.26 3.52
N ASP A 651 -20.57 48.18 3.65
CA ASP A 651 -22.00 47.93 3.42
C ASP A 651 -22.36 47.72 1.96
N ASP A 652 -21.51 48.15 1.04
CA ASP A 652 -21.68 47.87 -0.39
C ASP A 652 -21.36 46.40 -0.76
N LEU A 653 -20.71 45.67 0.11
CA LEU A 653 -20.38 44.25 -0.11
C LEU A 653 -21.60 43.37 0.17
N ASP A 654 -21.89 42.48 -0.77
CA ASP A 654 -22.97 41.51 -0.60
C ASP A 654 -22.64 40.50 0.53
N PRO A 655 -23.68 39.90 1.14
CA PRO A 655 -23.47 38.96 2.29
C PRO A 655 -22.61 37.75 1.96
N VAL A 656 -22.57 37.31 0.67
CA VAL A 656 -21.78 36.15 0.24
C VAL A 656 -20.29 36.51 0.25
N THR A 657 -19.96 37.71 -0.22
CA THR A 657 -18.59 38.24 -0.23
C THR A 657 -18.10 38.46 1.19
N LYS A 658 -18.91 39.07 2.08
CA LYS A 658 -18.62 39.20 3.51
C LYS A 658 -18.33 37.83 4.17
N LEU A 659 -19.17 36.83 3.89
CA LEU A 659 -18.96 35.49 4.43
C LEU A 659 -17.66 34.83 3.92
N LYS A 660 -17.29 34.99 2.67
CA LYS A 660 -16.02 34.46 2.11
C LYS A 660 -14.80 35.08 2.78
N MET A 661 -14.83 36.33 3.13
CA MET A 661 -13.76 37.00 3.87
C MET A 661 -13.59 36.37 5.25
N VAL A 662 -14.68 36.15 5.96
CA VAL A 662 -14.68 35.46 7.25
C VAL A 662 -14.18 34.02 7.11
N GLU A 663 -14.62 33.26 6.08
CA GLU A 663 -14.15 31.91 5.78
C GLU A 663 -12.63 31.86 5.51
N ARG A 664 -12.04 32.93 4.94
CA ARG A 664 -10.60 33.05 4.74
C ARG A 664 -9.86 33.17 6.07
N PHE A 665 -10.36 33.99 6.97
CA PHE A 665 -9.81 34.06 8.33
C PHE A 665 -9.92 32.70 9.04
N PHE A 666 -11.03 32.02 8.94
CA PHE A 666 -11.20 30.68 9.53
C PHE A 666 -10.24 29.67 8.93
N LYS A 667 -9.95 29.75 7.64
CA LYS A 667 -8.92 28.91 7.00
C LYS A 667 -7.51 29.20 7.54
N TYR A 668 -7.19 30.48 7.72
CA TYR A 668 -5.93 30.90 8.33
C TYR A 668 -5.85 30.39 9.79
N MET A 669 -6.90 30.57 10.58
CA MET A 669 -6.99 30.12 11.96
C MET A 669 -6.84 28.60 12.07
N GLU A 670 -7.56 27.81 11.25
CA GLU A 670 -7.42 26.36 11.22
C GLU A 670 -5.98 25.94 10.95
N LYS A 671 -5.34 26.56 9.96
CA LYS A 671 -3.94 26.26 9.62
C LYS A 671 -3.00 26.54 10.80
N ASN A 672 -3.15 27.67 11.48
CA ASN A 672 -2.27 28.05 12.59
C ASN A 672 -2.54 27.21 13.86
N ILE A 673 -3.80 26.88 14.15
CA ILE A 673 -4.13 25.96 15.25
C ILE A 673 -3.43 24.60 15.00
N ARG A 674 -3.55 24.06 13.80
CA ARG A 674 -2.92 22.77 13.44
C ARG A 674 -1.39 22.81 13.48
N LEU A 675 -0.77 23.92 13.14
CA LEU A 675 0.68 24.09 13.13
C LEU A 675 1.26 24.30 14.53
N ASN A 676 0.56 25.05 15.38
CA ASN A 676 1.08 25.49 16.69
C ASN A 676 0.60 24.61 17.84
N TYR A 677 -0.42 23.78 17.64
CA TYR A 677 -0.85 22.84 18.65
C TYR A 677 0.16 21.71 18.82
N MET A 678 0.65 21.55 20.03
CA MET A 678 1.51 20.44 20.43
C MET A 678 0.89 19.74 21.64
N LYS A 679 0.68 18.43 21.55
CA LYS A 679 0.14 17.63 22.66
C LYS A 679 1.10 17.62 23.87
N ASN A 680 2.41 17.75 23.60
CA ASN A 680 3.44 17.75 24.63
C ASN A 680 4.31 19.00 24.51
N ARG A 681 4.71 19.56 25.63
CA ARG A 681 5.66 20.66 25.71
C ARG A 681 6.92 20.26 26.47
N GLY A 682 8.03 20.90 26.12
CA GLY A 682 9.30 20.78 26.85
C GLY A 682 9.20 21.37 28.25
N THR A 683 9.96 20.81 29.16
CA THR A 683 10.15 21.35 30.53
C THR A 683 11.60 21.79 30.72
N PRO A 684 11.95 22.57 31.73
CA PRO A 684 13.36 22.83 32.06
C PRO A 684 14.09 21.59 32.61
N VAL A 685 13.44 20.45 32.70
CA VAL A 685 14.03 19.21 33.20
C VAL A 685 14.55 18.38 32.04
N PHE A 686 15.82 17.97 32.16
CA PHE A 686 16.49 17.09 31.22
C PHE A 686 16.70 15.73 31.82
N GLU A 687 16.30 14.68 31.12
CA GLU A 687 16.49 13.28 31.52
C GLU A 687 17.62 12.64 30.72
N GLY A 688 18.53 11.97 31.40
CA GLY A 688 19.68 11.32 30.75
C GLY A 688 19.31 9.94 30.22
N VAL A 689 19.26 9.82 28.88
CA VAL A 689 19.05 8.55 28.17
C VAL A 689 20.41 7.97 27.77
N LYS A 690 20.65 6.69 28.05
CA LYS A 690 21.94 6.05 27.70
C LYS A 690 22.13 6.00 26.18
N PHE A 691 23.38 6.19 25.72
CA PHE A 691 23.76 6.06 24.31
C PHE A 691 23.33 4.71 23.73
N SER A 692 23.48 3.61 24.49
CA SER A 692 23.08 2.27 24.08
C SER A 692 21.58 2.08 23.79
N LYS A 693 20.74 3.04 24.19
CA LYS A 693 19.30 3.05 23.89
C LYS A 693 18.92 3.96 22.71
N LEU A 694 19.81 4.85 22.30
CA LEU A 694 19.53 5.86 21.26
C LEU A 694 20.31 5.59 19.97
N ILE A 695 21.44 4.90 20.07
CA ILE A 695 22.34 4.65 18.94
C ILE A 695 22.19 3.19 18.53
N ASP A 696 21.61 2.96 17.37
CA ASP A 696 21.43 1.64 16.77
C ASP A 696 21.90 1.65 15.30
N ASP A 697 21.99 0.47 14.71
CA ASP A 697 22.31 0.31 13.31
C ASP A 697 21.14 0.88 12.47
N TYR A 698 21.43 1.58 11.36
CA TYR A 698 20.39 2.20 10.54
C TYR A 698 20.67 2.05 9.04
N GLN A 699 19.61 2.07 8.24
CA GLN A 699 19.67 1.95 6.79
C GLN A 699 19.66 3.34 6.14
N ILE A 700 20.50 3.49 5.11
CA ILE A 700 20.70 4.73 4.37
C ILE A 700 20.44 4.46 2.89
N GLU A 701 19.62 5.30 2.27
CA GLU A 701 19.37 5.29 0.84
C GLU A 701 20.08 6.49 0.17
N LEU A 702 21.06 6.21 -0.68
CA LEU A 702 21.77 7.24 -1.45
C LEU A 702 21.35 7.20 -2.92
N ASN A 703 20.98 8.34 -3.48
CA ASN A 703 20.75 8.48 -4.91
C ASN A 703 22.04 8.18 -5.70
N LYS A 704 21.97 7.29 -6.70
CA LYS A 704 23.00 7.17 -7.73
C LYS A 704 23.00 8.45 -8.56
N VAL A 705 23.86 9.39 -8.22
CA VAL A 705 24.02 10.62 -8.98
C VAL A 705 24.69 10.27 -10.31
N ASN A 706 24.01 10.56 -11.42
CA ASN A 706 24.42 10.32 -12.79
C ASN A 706 25.67 11.09 -13.20
N LYS A 707 26.83 10.90 -12.61
CA LYS A 707 28.12 11.38 -13.17
C LYS A 707 29.31 10.61 -12.58
N GLY A 708 29.71 9.56 -13.24
CA GLY A 708 31.11 9.10 -13.22
C GLY A 708 31.62 8.44 -11.93
N ILE A 709 30.76 8.13 -10.97
CA ILE A 709 31.13 7.36 -9.80
C ILE A 709 30.68 5.92 -10.09
N SER A 710 31.62 5.09 -10.47
CA SER A 710 31.39 3.68 -10.81
C SER A 710 31.43 2.76 -9.60
N ASN A 711 31.87 3.26 -8.42
CA ASN A 711 32.02 2.45 -7.23
C ASN A 711 31.46 3.18 -6.01
N ILE A 712 30.57 2.49 -5.25
CA ILE A 712 29.98 2.98 -4.02
C ILE A 712 31.04 3.25 -2.94
N ASP A 713 32.15 2.50 -2.96
CA ASP A 713 33.26 2.70 -2.02
C ASP A 713 33.93 4.07 -2.17
N GLU A 714 33.86 4.69 -3.36
CA GLU A 714 34.34 6.05 -3.58
C GLU A 714 33.43 7.11 -2.95
N LEU A 715 32.14 6.83 -2.80
CA LEU A 715 31.16 7.68 -2.10
C LEU A 715 31.28 7.57 -0.58
N ILE A 716 31.62 6.37 -0.11
CA ILE A 716 31.69 6.04 1.32
C ILE A 716 33.04 6.49 1.92
N GLN A 717 34.09 6.59 1.11
CA GLN A 717 35.40 7.07 1.53
C GLN A 717 35.56 8.56 1.17
N PRO A 718 35.39 9.49 2.12
CA PRO A 718 35.66 10.90 1.86
C PRO A 718 37.13 11.05 1.51
N ARG A 719 37.41 11.56 0.33
CA ARG A 719 38.77 11.73 -0.21
C ARG A 719 39.77 12.48 0.72
N ASN A 720 39.27 13.14 1.77
CA ASN A 720 40.05 13.99 2.68
C ASN A 720 39.99 13.61 4.15
N MET A 721 39.47 12.45 4.51
CA MET A 721 39.43 12.03 5.93
C MET A 721 40.77 11.41 6.36
N ARG A 722 41.50 12.15 7.19
CA ARG A 722 42.76 11.68 7.78
C ARG A 722 42.57 10.66 8.92
N ASN A 723 41.36 10.49 9.45
CA ASN A 723 41.12 9.57 10.59
C ASN A 723 39.71 9.05 10.61
N HIS A 724 39.53 7.78 10.26
CA HIS A 724 38.25 7.07 10.31
C HIS A 724 37.79 6.67 11.71
N ASP A 725 38.64 6.88 12.73
CA ASP A 725 38.37 6.46 14.10
C ASP A 725 37.35 7.35 14.83
N TRP A 726 37.12 8.55 14.31
CA TRP A 726 36.19 9.51 14.90
C TRP A 726 34.72 9.18 14.71
N PHE A 727 34.39 8.32 13.74
CA PHE A 727 33.01 7.96 13.49
C PHE A 727 32.60 6.77 14.34
N ILE A 728 31.41 6.89 14.90
CA ILE A 728 30.79 5.81 15.68
C ILE A 728 30.21 4.70 14.80
N TYR A 729 29.94 5.00 13.52
CA TYR A 729 29.48 4.06 12.51
C TYR A 729 30.62 3.58 11.60
N ASP A 730 30.46 2.39 11.04
CA ASP A 730 31.43 1.81 10.09
C ASP A 730 31.44 2.51 8.74
N LYS A 731 30.38 3.26 8.42
CA LYS A 731 30.21 4.02 7.17
C LYS A 731 29.85 5.48 7.49
N ALA A 732 30.61 6.41 6.92
CA ALA A 732 30.34 7.84 6.99
C ALA A 732 29.93 8.36 5.60
N ILE A 733 28.70 8.82 5.47
CA ILE A 733 28.13 9.22 4.17
C ILE A 733 28.19 10.73 3.97
N VAL A 734 28.21 11.48 5.04
CA VAL A 734 28.24 12.95 5.00
C VAL A 734 29.40 13.45 5.84
N ASN A 735 30.23 14.26 5.20
CA ASN A 735 31.27 15.01 5.90
C ASN A 735 30.65 16.28 6.50
N SER A 736 29.80 16.13 7.53
CA SER A 736 29.19 17.24 8.24
C SER A 736 29.83 17.43 9.62
N TRP A 737 29.75 18.64 10.13
CA TRP A 737 30.23 18.96 11.49
C TRP A 737 29.45 18.17 12.54
N GLU A 738 28.16 17.88 12.29
CA GLU A 738 27.32 17.10 13.16
C GLU A 738 27.82 15.65 13.30
N ASN A 739 28.25 15.02 12.20
CA ASN A 739 28.84 13.69 12.23
C ASN A 739 30.19 13.64 12.94
N SER A 740 30.92 14.74 12.97
CA SER A 740 32.17 14.85 13.69
C SER A 740 31.98 15.15 15.18
N PHE A 741 30.85 15.73 15.55
CA PHE A 741 30.53 16.10 16.92
C PHE A 741 29.94 14.93 17.73
N ILE A 742 29.16 14.04 17.08
CA ILE A 742 28.65 12.83 17.70
C ILE A 742 29.72 11.74 17.72
#